data_09cb57d99e89093b2b3c067d15919fbd
#
_entry.id   09cb57d99e89093b2b3c067d15919fbd
#
_cell.length_a   1.000
_cell.length_b   1.000
_cell.length_c   1.000
_cell.angle_alpha   90.00
_cell.angle_beta   90.00
_cell.angle_gamma   90.00
#
_symmetry.space_group_name_H-M   'P 1'
#
loop_
_entity.id
_entity.type
_entity.pdbx_description
1 polymer ?
#
loop_
_entity_poly.entity_id
_entity_poly.type
_entity_poly.pdbx_seq_one_letter_code
_entity_poly.pdbx_strand_id
1 'polypeptide(L)'
;MKYCIPASFFLAIFLLLSVSCEEKGQGQEEELTGPLFIDDPYLRISAGADDPLYTTYAAAMERSRLYGDKAYKMDYYSECDPLNYSGDQTGRFYLTWMIDKLVIDKMGKFHKKPVVRASFPDMAILEYQPFHGISVQECFFVHSSSIALVQVHIKNRSLKNHSVELFPVMEIPNDSLEIVRFDTENQAYITHHYETKERLISDLYRNAPYPTHVRDVFTASEPAYSYGGFNGGQDGFYNYIKTDFYEENRSQDSLNFREDGFVDFIALHYKFDLQPGEEKTFRYFRGWQDRSESVDSLMAMIRKLRREDIQPFINTNVALFRSIPRIEFSTEAEKLVYLGAFNLARACMLPPSGKTSHNFYVFSRQPLWGWGHGHQVLHESLSMLAYAYLDPVSAMGSQRVYMEQQSDNGLIAYRHGPRGMQDYPHKGEPTTSAPFYSWINLEVYKVSNDRTFLEEAYASGKKYTEWLVRHRDKDGDGTFEWGPYGIIENVRDWYNVIFQVSAERYLDVDKEDISDELECLDLTLMVINEMHCLADMAVELGLPGEANIWNAKADTIIRKVNELMWDEETGFYYHVNMEDHSFQFMGRDLRRKEIIGFLALWAEAAPPESAERLIASLTDTSEFWRTYGVPTLSAADEWYSPYVDYCCKWNGPVWLLWDYMVFDGLVKYGYHELAEQVAEKMLLAVTTQLSKNHNYWESYSPDNTALDCPPNYIWDAIMAKLLIDLEEIRQ
;
A
#
# COMPACT_ATOMS: atom_id res chain seq x y z
N MET A 1 34.68 9.59 -54.71
CA MET A 1 33.46 9.85 -55.50
C MET A 1 32.38 10.28 -54.54
N LYS A 2 31.99 11.55 -54.66
CA LYS A 2 30.94 12.20 -53.88
C LYS A 2 29.58 11.78 -54.45
N TYR A 3 28.64 11.37 -53.60
CA TYR A 3 27.23 11.41 -53.96
C TYR A 3 26.48 12.25 -52.92
N CYS A 4 25.99 13.38 -53.41
CA CYS A 4 24.98 14.21 -52.77
C CYS A 4 23.62 13.48 -52.83
N ILE A 5 22.89 13.42 -51.72
CA ILE A 5 21.49 13.06 -51.67
C ILE A 5 20.71 14.34 -51.29
N PRO A 6 19.65 14.68 -52.06
CA PRO A 6 18.97 15.97 -51.89
C PRO A 6 18.03 15.97 -50.67
N ALA A 7 17.95 17.13 -50.04
CA ALA A 7 17.20 17.48 -48.85
C ALA A 7 15.67 17.64 -49.08
N SER A 8 15.00 16.71 -49.75
CA SER A 8 13.57 16.85 -50.09
C SER A 8 12.70 15.69 -49.60
N PHE A 9 13.20 14.82 -48.71
CA PHE A 9 12.44 13.64 -48.25
C PHE A 9 12.07 13.64 -46.75
N PHE A 10 12.34 14.73 -46.03
CA PHE A 10 12.06 14.82 -44.58
C PHE A 10 10.83 15.66 -44.22
N LEU A 11 10.00 16.07 -45.18
CA LEU A 11 8.82 16.91 -44.91
C LEU A 11 7.47 16.17 -45.12
N ALA A 12 7.48 14.88 -45.37
CA ALA A 12 6.25 14.10 -45.62
C ALA A 12 5.86 13.07 -44.52
N ILE A 13 6.63 12.97 -43.44
CA ILE A 13 6.34 12.00 -42.31
C ILE A 13 5.77 12.68 -41.05
N PHE A 14 5.74 14.02 -41.02
CA PHE A 14 5.18 14.75 -39.85
C PHE A 14 3.70 15.13 -39.97
N LEU A 15 2.97 14.64 -40.97
CA LEU A 15 1.57 15.02 -41.23
C LEU A 15 0.60 13.81 -41.22
N LEU A 16 0.98 12.68 -40.61
CA LEU A 16 0.11 11.50 -40.52
C LEU A 16 0.06 10.86 -39.10
N LEU A 17 0.41 11.61 -38.08
CA LEU A 17 0.19 11.21 -36.65
C LEU A 17 -0.73 12.17 -35.91
N SER A 18 -1.61 12.89 -36.62
CA SER A 18 -2.84 13.44 -36.04
C SER A 18 -3.97 12.44 -36.27
N VAL A 19 -3.85 11.25 -35.71
CA VAL A 19 -5.00 10.34 -35.57
C VAL A 19 -5.62 10.60 -34.20
N SER A 20 -6.69 11.37 -34.27
CA SER A 20 -7.89 11.32 -33.40
C SER A 20 -7.66 10.82 -31.96
N CYS A 21 -7.45 11.77 -31.02
CA CYS A 21 -8.17 11.66 -29.79
C CYS A 21 -9.67 11.66 -30.19
N GLU A 22 -10.27 10.50 -30.27
CA GLU A 22 -11.70 10.40 -30.09
C GLU A 22 -11.97 10.94 -28.68
N GLU A 23 -12.63 12.08 -28.61
CA GLU A 23 -13.36 12.49 -27.41
C GLU A 23 -14.20 11.25 -27.02
N LYS A 24 -13.83 10.60 -25.93
CA LYS A 24 -14.74 9.68 -25.25
C LYS A 24 -15.91 10.55 -24.86
N GLY A 25 -16.99 10.46 -25.65
CA GLY A 25 -18.25 11.14 -25.33
C GLY A 25 -18.62 10.81 -23.89
N GLN A 26 -19.27 11.76 -23.24
CA GLN A 26 -19.87 11.60 -21.90
C GLN A 26 -20.53 10.21 -21.87
N GLY A 27 -19.85 9.26 -21.21
CA GLY A 27 -20.29 7.87 -21.15
C GLY A 27 -21.63 7.82 -20.42
N GLN A 28 -22.63 7.25 -21.06
CA GLN A 28 -23.74 6.71 -20.30
C GLN A 28 -23.14 5.79 -19.23
N GLU A 29 -23.48 6.01 -17.97
CA GLU A 29 -23.12 5.11 -16.87
C GLU A 29 -23.55 3.69 -17.29
N GLU A 30 -22.58 2.82 -17.62
CA GLU A 30 -22.87 1.42 -17.91
C GLU A 30 -23.32 0.76 -16.61
N GLU A 31 -24.60 0.43 -16.50
CA GLU A 31 -25.11 -0.36 -15.38
C GLU A 31 -24.43 -1.74 -15.36
N LEU A 32 -24.12 -2.20 -14.14
CA LEU A 32 -23.60 -3.55 -13.92
C LEU A 32 -24.55 -4.58 -14.54
N THR A 33 -24.00 -5.52 -15.30
CA THR A 33 -24.79 -6.45 -16.12
C THR A 33 -25.19 -7.74 -15.41
N GLY A 34 -24.79 -7.92 -14.14
CA GLY A 34 -25.06 -9.09 -13.29
C GLY A 34 -25.97 -8.78 -12.10
N PRO A 35 -26.14 -9.76 -11.19
CA PRO A 35 -27.01 -9.66 -10.03
C PRO A 35 -26.46 -8.80 -8.90
N LEU A 36 -25.14 -8.54 -8.91
CA LEU A 36 -24.48 -7.70 -7.91
C LEU A 36 -24.42 -6.28 -8.42
N PHE A 37 -24.69 -5.32 -7.55
CA PHE A 37 -24.72 -3.91 -7.91
C PHE A 37 -24.08 -3.03 -6.84
N ILE A 38 -23.58 -1.89 -7.28
CA ILE A 38 -23.10 -0.80 -6.43
C ILE A 38 -24.13 0.34 -6.55
N ASP A 39 -24.80 0.66 -5.46
CA ASP A 39 -25.85 1.69 -5.45
C ASP A 39 -25.30 3.13 -5.39
N ASP A 40 -23.99 3.28 -5.17
CA ASP A 40 -23.28 4.57 -5.19
C ASP A 40 -22.47 4.73 -6.50
N PRO A 41 -22.92 5.58 -7.45
CA PRO A 41 -22.19 5.79 -8.70
C PRO A 41 -20.76 6.29 -8.54
N TYR A 42 -20.48 7.05 -7.48
CA TYR A 42 -19.14 7.56 -7.20
C TYR A 42 -18.11 6.44 -7.00
N LEU A 43 -18.55 5.31 -6.46
CA LEU A 43 -17.68 4.14 -6.20
C LEU A 43 -17.60 3.17 -7.39
N ARG A 44 -18.36 3.41 -8.46
CA ARG A 44 -18.24 2.64 -9.68
C ARG A 44 -17.01 3.10 -10.45
N ILE A 45 -16.23 2.15 -10.93
CA ILE A 45 -15.03 2.39 -11.74
C ILE A 45 -15.11 1.63 -13.05
N SER A 46 -14.21 1.93 -13.97
CA SER A 46 -14.07 1.22 -15.23
C SER A 46 -12.57 1.04 -15.50
N ALA A 47 -11.94 0.06 -14.84
CA ALA A 47 -10.51 -0.17 -14.92
C ALA A 47 -10.17 -1.40 -15.77
N GLY A 48 -9.47 -1.18 -16.87
CA GLY A 48 -8.87 -2.22 -17.70
C GLY A 48 -7.51 -2.66 -17.20
N ALA A 49 -6.87 -3.55 -17.95
CA ALA A 49 -5.57 -4.11 -17.57
C ALA A 49 -4.41 -3.10 -17.52
N ASP A 50 -4.52 -2.02 -18.28
CA ASP A 50 -3.47 -0.98 -18.38
C ASP A 50 -3.73 0.23 -17.46
N ASP A 51 -4.83 0.22 -16.70
CA ASP A 51 -5.20 1.30 -15.81
C ASP A 51 -4.46 1.17 -14.46
N PRO A 52 -4.21 2.30 -13.74
CA PRO A 52 -3.44 2.31 -12.50
C PRO A 52 -4.27 1.82 -11.29
N LEU A 53 -4.81 0.62 -11.37
CA LEU A 53 -5.61 0.03 -10.30
C LEU A 53 -4.74 -0.73 -9.30
N TYR A 54 -4.95 -0.42 -8.00
CA TYR A 54 -4.44 -1.23 -6.91
C TYR A 54 -5.30 -2.49 -6.73
N THR A 55 -4.68 -3.65 -6.80
CA THR A 55 -5.38 -4.95 -6.87
C THR A 55 -5.00 -5.94 -5.78
N THR A 56 -4.49 -5.49 -4.67
CA THR A 56 -4.18 -6.35 -3.53
C THR A 56 -5.36 -6.36 -2.56
N TYR A 57 -5.81 -7.56 -2.19
CA TYR A 57 -6.93 -7.79 -1.31
C TYR A 57 -6.52 -8.49 -0.03
N ALA A 58 -7.13 -8.11 1.07
CA ALA A 58 -7.05 -8.79 2.35
C ALA A 58 -8.46 -9.00 2.91
N ALA A 59 -8.61 -9.81 3.94
CA ALA A 59 -9.89 -9.92 4.62
C ALA A 59 -10.33 -8.57 5.21
N ALA A 60 -11.64 -8.32 5.27
CA ALA A 60 -12.15 -7.17 5.99
C ALA A 60 -11.68 -7.19 7.45
N MET A 61 -11.43 -6.01 8.02
CA MET A 61 -10.79 -5.86 9.34
C MET A 61 -11.46 -6.71 10.43
N GLU A 62 -12.79 -6.74 10.49
CA GLU A 62 -13.56 -7.46 11.52
C GLU A 62 -13.36 -8.98 11.46
N ARG A 63 -12.89 -9.49 10.34
CA ARG A 63 -12.69 -10.93 10.08
C ARG A 63 -11.21 -11.29 9.88
N SER A 64 -10.32 -10.32 10.11
CA SER A 64 -8.88 -10.49 9.97
C SER A 64 -8.23 -11.05 11.24
N ARG A 65 -7.17 -11.83 11.05
CA ARG A 65 -6.32 -12.31 12.15
C ARG A 65 -4.87 -11.98 11.84
N LEU A 66 -4.19 -11.38 12.79
CA LEU A 66 -2.75 -11.16 12.67
C LEU A 66 -2.03 -12.48 12.42
N TYR A 67 -1.11 -12.52 11.45
CA TYR A 67 -0.37 -13.71 11.01
C TYR A 67 -1.22 -14.85 10.42
N GLY A 68 -2.53 -14.72 10.41
CA GLY A 68 -3.42 -15.74 9.86
C GLY A 68 -4.12 -15.31 8.57
N ASP A 69 -3.89 -14.08 8.12
CA ASP A 69 -4.52 -13.58 6.91
C ASP A 69 -3.85 -14.13 5.65
N LYS A 70 -4.71 -14.51 4.72
CA LYS A 70 -4.33 -14.74 3.34
C LYS A 70 -4.75 -13.52 2.53
N ALA A 71 -3.79 -12.74 2.10
CA ALA A 71 -4.01 -11.67 1.15
C ALA A 71 -3.80 -12.20 -0.27
N TYR A 72 -4.53 -11.62 -1.22
CA TYR A 72 -4.50 -12.02 -2.62
C TYR A 72 -4.28 -10.80 -3.50
N LYS A 73 -3.54 -10.99 -4.58
CA LYS A 73 -3.44 -10.06 -5.70
C LYS A 73 -4.31 -10.59 -6.85
N MET A 74 -5.16 -9.75 -7.39
CA MET A 74 -5.86 -10.04 -8.64
C MET A 74 -4.89 -9.77 -9.80
N ASP A 75 -4.72 -10.75 -10.67
CA ASP A 75 -3.89 -10.63 -11.87
C ASP A 75 -4.73 -10.89 -13.12
N TYR A 76 -4.87 -9.85 -13.96
CA TYR A 76 -5.58 -9.87 -15.23
C TYR A 76 -4.84 -9.04 -16.30
N TYR A 77 -3.54 -8.85 -16.12
CA TYR A 77 -2.72 -7.95 -16.90
C TYR A 77 -2.05 -8.63 -18.09
N SER A 78 -1.74 -9.92 -17.99
CA SER A 78 -1.09 -10.67 -19.05
C SER A 78 -2.09 -11.34 -19.97
N GLU A 79 -1.96 -11.11 -21.28
CA GLU A 79 -2.76 -11.85 -22.27
C GLU A 79 -2.42 -13.35 -22.34
N CYS A 80 -1.25 -13.72 -21.83
CA CYS A 80 -0.75 -15.10 -21.84
C CYS A 80 -1.18 -15.92 -20.62
N ASP A 81 -1.72 -15.27 -19.57
CA ASP A 81 -2.17 -15.89 -18.34
C ASP A 81 -3.69 -15.90 -18.20
N PRO A 82 -4.28 -16.78 -17.37
CA PRO A 82 -5.68 -16.67 -16.98
C PRO A 82 -5.90 -15.43 -16.09
N LEU A 83 -7.15 -14.93 -16.02
CA LEU A 83 -7.58 -14.11 -14.91
C LEU A 83 -7.39 -14.91 -13.62
N ASN A 84 -6.55 -14.48 -12.69
CA ASN A 84 -6.20 -15.28 -11.53
C ASN A 84 -6.09 -14.46 -10.24
N TYR A 85 -6.14 -15.17 -9.12
CA TYR A 85 -5.99 -14.65 -7.78
C TYR A 85 -4.82 -15.36 -7.10
N SER A 86 -3.75 -14.64 -6.86
CA SER A 86 -2.50 -15.18 -6.32
C SER A 86 -2.22 -14.65 -4.92
N GLY A 87 -1.82 -15.53 -4.04
CA GLY A 87 -1.26 -15.19 -2.75
C GLY A 87 0.25 -15.41 -2.75
N ASP A 88 0.95 -14.67 -1.91
CA ASP A 88 2.37 -14.85 -1.73
C ASP A 88 2.68 -16.29 -1.25
N GLN A 89 3.56 -17.01 -1.94
CA GLN A 89 3.99 -18.40 -1.65
C GLN A 89 2.90 -19.49 -1.68
N THR A 90 1.69 -19.21 -2.08
CA THR A 90 0.57 -20.15 -1.96
C THR A 90 -0.06 -20.54 -3.28
N GLY A 91 0.61 -20.20 -4.38
CA GLY A 91 0.10 -20.43 -5.71
C GLY A 91 -1.09 -19.54 -6.05
N ARG A 92 -1.65 -19.75 -7.19
CA ARG A 92 -2.78 -19.01 -7.72
C ARG A 92 -3.99 -19.93 -7.95
N PHE A 93 -5.18 -19.36 -7.92
CA PHE A 93 -6.40 -20.06 -8.32
C PHE A 93 -7.21 -19.22 -9.28
N TYR A 94 -7.94 -19.88 -10.18
CA TYR A 94 -8.62 -19.24 -11.30
C TYR A 94 -9.65 -20.15 -11.94
N LEU A 95 -10.40 -19.62 -12.92
CA LEU A 95 -11.37 -20.36 -13.70
C LEU A 95 -10.91 -20.51 -15.15
N THR A 96 -10.81 -21.74 -15.63
CA THR A 96 -10.66 -22.06 -17.05
C THR A 96 -12.01 -22.44 -17.63
N TRP A 97 -12.29 -21.98 -18.83
CA TRP A 97 -13.54 -22.19 -19.53
C TRP A 97 -13.37 -23.17 -20.70
N MET A 98 -14.36 -24.01 -20.92
CA MET A 98 -14.56 -24.67 -22.23
C MET A 98 -15.99 -24.40 -22.67
N ILE A 99 -16.15 -23.71 -23.80
CA ILE A 99 -17.46 -23.37 -24.38
C ILE A 99 -17.50 -23.89 -25.79
N ASP A 100 -18.51 -24.74 -26.09
CA ASP A 100 -18.65 -25.43 -27.37
C ASP A 100 -17.35 -26.13 -27.80
N LYS A 101 -16.65 -26.77 -26.85
CA LYS A 101 -15.35 -27.47 -27.02
C LYS A 101 -14.15 -26.56 -27.25
N LEU A 102 -14.30 -25.23 -27.19
CA LEU A 102 -13.19 -24.29 -27.26
C LEU A 102 -12.70 -24.01 -25.84
N VAL A 103 -11.42 -24.31 -25.57
CA VAL A 103 -10.80 -24.00 -24.29
C VAL A 103 -10.30 -22.53 -24.27
N ILE A 104 -10.73 -21.82 -23.25
CA ILE A 104 -10.38 -20.42 -22.99
C ILE A 104 -9.63 -20.40 -21.67
N ASP A 105 -8.32 -20.45 -21.76
CA ASP A 105 -7.34 -20.65 -20.67
C ASP A 105 -6.49 -19.40 -20.41
N LYS A 106 -6.57 -18.40 -21.30
CA LYS A 106 -5.76 -17.19 -21.27
C LYS A 106 -6.65 -15.99 -21.57
N MET A 107 -6.33 -14.84 -20.99
CA MET A 107 -7.07 -13.60 -21.20
C MET A 107 -7.08 -13.14 -22.67
N GLY A 108 -5.99 -13.39 -23.40
CA GLY A 108 -5.93 -13.09 -24.83
C GLY A 108 -6.95 -13.86 -25.70
N LYS A 109 -7.61 -14.91 -25.15
CA LYS A 109 -8.68 -15.63 -25.83
C LYS A 109 -10.08 -15.12 -25.50
N PHE A 110 -10.23 -14.21 -24.53
CA PHE A 110 -11.52 -13.67 -24.16
C PHE A 110 -12.08 -12.81 -25.30
N HIS A 111 -13.36 -12.96 -25.58
CA HIS A 111 -14.07 -12.12 -26.56
C HIS A 111 -14.10 -10.65 -26.11
N LYS A 112 -14.35 -10.39 -24.80
CA LYS A 112 -14.13 -9.11 -24.16
C LYS A 112 -13.33 -9.35 -22.88
N LYS A 113 -12.22 -8.62 -22.73
CA LYS A 113 -11.35 -8.69 -21.57
C LYS A 113 -12.05 -8.20 -20.29
N PRO A 114 -11.59 -8.62 -19.12
CA PRO A 114 -12.11 -8.13 -17.85
C PRO A 114 -11.95 -6.62 -17.69
N VAL A 115 -13.00 -6.01 -17.17
CA VAL A 115 -13.03 -4.64 -16.68
C VAL A 115 -13.47 -4.68 -15.23
N VAL A 116 -12.70 -4.08 -14.34
CA VAL A 116 -13.05 -3.94 -12.93
C VAL A 116 -14.07 -2.83 -12.77
N ARG A 117 -15.22 -3.14 -12.18
CA ARG A 117 -16.34 -2.23 -11.97
C ARG A 117 -16.42 -1.69 -10.54
N ALA A 118 -15.87 -2.40 -9.59
CA ALA A 118 -15.68 -1.96 -8.21
C ALA A 118 -14.52 -2.68 -7.57
N SER A 119 -13.80 -2.00 -6.67
CA SER A 119 -12.70 -2.57 -5.90
C SER A 119 -12.76 -2.05 -4.47
N PHE A 120 -12.78 -2.98 -3.52
CA PHE A 120 -12.75 -2.74 -2.07
C PHE A 120 -11.64 -3.58 -1.42
N PRO A 121 -11.27 -3.34 -0.17
CA PRO A 121 -10.17 -4.06 0.49
C PRO A 121 -10.33 -5.57 0.60
N ASP A 122 -11.55 -6.07 0.48
CA ASP A 122 -11.87 -7.49 0.59
C ASP A 122 -12.54 -8.07 -0.66
N MET A 123 -12.83 -7.25 -1.69
CA MET A 123 -13.48 -7.75 -2.91
C MET A 123 -13.24 -6.88 -4.15
N ALA A 124 -13.44 -7.51 -5.33
CA ALA A 124 -13.58 -6.82 -6.60
C ALA A 124 -14.72 -7.41 -7.42
N ILE A 125 -15.38 -6.56 -8.20
CA ILE A 125 -16.40 -6.95 -9.17
C ILE A 125 -15.88 -6.64 -10.57
N LEU A 126 -15.87 -7.67 -11.42
CA LEU A 126 -15.39 -7.60 -12.81
C LEU A 126 -16.51 -7.98 -13.78
N GLU A 127 -16.45 -7.45 -14.99
CA GLU A 127 -17.30 -7.84 -16.11
C GLU A 127 -16.47 -8.19 -17.33
N TYR A 128 -16.82 -9.28 -18.01
CA TYR A 128 -16.12 -9.74 -19.20
C TYR A 128 -16.98 -10.68 -20.06
N GLN A 129 -16.49 -11.04 -21.23
CA GLN A 129 -17.08 -12.07 -22.08
C GLN A 129 -15.99 -13.09 -22.45
N PRO A 130 -15.98 -14.28 -21.86
CA PRO A 130 -15.00 -15.29 -22.24
C PRO A 130 -15.26 -15.77 -23.65
N PHE A 131 -16.52 -15.78 -24.11
CA PHE A 131 -16.98 -16.23 -25.42
C PHE A 131 -18.05 -15.29 -25.98
N HIS A 132 -18.17 -15.22 -27.31
CA HIS A 132 -19.17 -14.37 -27.95
C HIS A 132 -20.57 -14.71 -27.47
N GLY A 133 -21.31 -13.74 -26.96
CA GLY A 133 -22.67 -13.90 -26.44
C GLY A 133 -22.78 -14.50 -25.03
N ILE A 134 -21.69 -14.91 -24.41
CA ILE A 134 -21.64 -15.30 -22.99
C ILE A 134 -21.10 -14.14 -22.18
N SER A 135 -21.93 -13.49 -21.40
CA SER A 135 -21.50 -12.41 -20.47
C SER A 135 -21.31 -12.96 -19.07
N VAL A 136 -20.31 -12.42 -18.38
CA VAL A 136 -19.95 -12.84 -17.03
C VAL A 136 -19.81 -11.59 -16.16
N GLN A 137 -20.42 -11.65 -14.97
CA GLN A 137 -20.05 -10.82 -13.83
C GLN A 137 -19.36 -11.72 -12.81
N GLU A 138 -18.14 -11.39 -12.46
CA GLU A 138 -17.33 -12.11 -11.49
C GLU A 138 -17.11 -11.25 -10.25
N CYS A 139 -17.29 -11.83 -9.07
CA CYS A 139 -16.95 -11.21 -7.79
C CYS A 139 -15.92 -12.08 -7.09
N PHE A 140 -14.71 -11.57 -6.97
CA PHE A 140 -13.71 -12.09 -6.06
C PHE A 140 -13.94 -11.51 -4.67
N PHE A 141 -14.00 -12.35 -3.64
CA PHE A 141 -14.30 -11.94 -2.28
C PHE A 141 -13.46 -12.71 -1.27
N VAL A 142 -12.65 -11.99 -0.50
CA VAL A 142 -11.90 -12.51 0.64
C VAL A 142 -12.77 -12.35 1.89
N HIS A 143 -13.53 -13.40 2.22
CA HIS A 143 -14.48 -13.37 3.32
C HIS A 143 -13.80 -13.24 4.68
N SER A 144 -12.67 -13.92 4.89
CA SER A 144 -11.95 -13.92 6.17
C SER A 144 -10.49 -14.29 5.96
N SER A 145 -9.70 -14.26 7.02
CA SER A 145 -8.33 -14.78 7.00
C SER A 145 -8.21 -16.21 6.48
N SER A 146 -9.29 -16.98 6.51
CA SER A 146 -9.31 -18.40 6.17
C SER A 146 -10.03 -18.73 4.87
N ILE A 147 -10.82 -17.83 4.30
CA ILE A 147 -11.67 -18.16 3.15
C ILE A 147 -11.69 -17.04 2.13
N ALA A 148 -11.32 -17.37 0.91
CA ALA A 148 -11.60 -16.60 -0.29
C ALA A 148 -12.58 -17.38 -1.19
N LEU A 149 -13.39 -16.65 -1.95
CA LEU A 149 -14.30 -17.22 -2.92
C LEU A 149 -14.39 -16.37 -4.18
N VAL A 150 -14.76 -17.03 -5.26
CA VAL A 150 -15.13 -16.38 -6.52
C VAL A 150 -16.57 -16.76 -6.84
N GLN A 151 -17.42 -15.77 -7.02
CA GLN A 151 -18.77 -15.95 -7.54
C GLN A 151 -18.78 -15.54 -9.01
N VAL A 152 -19.23 -16.44 -9.86
CA VAL A 152 -19.33 -16.22 -11.29
C VAL A 152 -20.80 -16.28 -11.68
N HIS A 153 -21.34 -15.18 -12.17
CA HIS A 153 -22.69 -15.12 -12.75
C HIS A 153 -22.57 -15.09 -14.27
N ILE A 154 -23.12 -16.10 -14.90
CA ILE A 154 -23.01 -16.36 -16.34
C ILE A 154 -24.37 -16.17 -16.99
N LYS A 155 -24.43 -15.40 -18.07
CA LYS A 155 -25.67 -15.18 -18.86
C LYS A 155 -25.41 -15.43 -20.33
N ASN A 156 -26.27 -16.26 -20.94
CA ASN A 156 -26.29 -16.43 -22.39
C ASN A 156 -27.11 -15.31 -23.02
N ARG A 157 -26.44 -14.35 -23.63
CA ARG A 157 -27.08 -13.26 -24.42
C ARG A 157 -27.21 -13.57 -25.90
N SER A 158 -26.75 -14.75 -26.34
CA SER A 158 -26.86 -15.18 -27.73
C SER A 158 -28.23 -15.79 -28.00
N LEU A 159 -28.49 -16.09 -29.28
CA LEU A 159 -29.71 -16.79 -29.72
C LEU A 159 -29.50 -18.31 -29.82
N LYS A 160 -28.37 -18.84 -29.39
CA LYS A 160 -28.00 -20.25 -29.48
C LYS A 160 -27.84 -20.86 -28.09
N ASN A 161 -28.08 -22.15 -27.98
CA ASN A 161 -27.67 -22.95 -26.84
C ASN A 161 -26.14 -23.12 -26.87
N HIS A 162 -25.49 -22.99 -25.70
CA HIS A 162 -24.04 -23.24 -25.54
C HIS A 162 -23.81 -24.35 -24.51
N SER A 163 -22.90 -25.27 -24.83
CA SER A 163 -22.38 -26.22 -23.87
C SER A 163 -21.23 -25.53 -23.11
N VAL A 164 -21.39 -25.34 -21.80
CA VAL A 164 -20.44 -24.67 -20.95
C VAL A 164 -19.83 -25.65 -19.97
N GLU A 165 -18.52 -25.68 -19.94
CA GLU A 165 -17.76 -26.45 -18.98
C GLU A 165 -16.82 -25.51 -18.20
N LEU A 166 -16.84 -25.62 -16.87
CA LEU A 166 -16.07 -24.81 -15.96
C LEU A 166 -15.03 -25.69 -15.28
N PHE A 167 -13.80 -25.20 -15.26
CA PHE A 167 -12.69 -25.81 -14.54
C PHE A 167 -12.12 -24.80 -13.56
N PRO A 168 -12.61 -24.75 -12.31
CA PRO A 168 -11.87 -24.12 -11.23
C PRO A 168 -10.52 -24.83 -11.04
N VAL A 169 -9.44 -24.09 -11.10
CA VAL A 169 -8.06 -24.58 -11.04
C VAL A 169 -7.35 -23.95 -9.86
N MET A 170 -6.52 -24.71 -9.17
CA MET A 170 -5.55 -24.22 -8.22
C MET A 170 -4.16 -24.73 -8.61
N GLU A 171 -3.22 -23.80 -8.82
CA GLU A 171 -1.81 -24.11 -8.95
C GLU A 171 -1.19 -24.24 -7.56
N ILE A 172 -0.35 -25.24 -7.38
CA ILE A 172 0.23 -25.60 -6.11
C ILE A 172 1.74 -25.36 -6.17
N PRO A 173 2.29 -24.52 -5.28
CA PRO A 173 3.75 -24.37 -5.17
C PRO A 173 4.38 -25.69 -4.74
N ASN A 174 5.34 -26.17 -5.52
CA ASN A 174 5.91 -27.52 -5.33
C ASN A 174 6.79 -27.69 -4.11
N ASP A 175 7.48 -26.65 -3.69
CA ASP A 175 8.58 -26.77 -2.71
C ASP A 175 8.12 -27.12 -1.30
N SER A 176 6.83 -26.97 -1.01
CA SER A 176 6.29 -27.14 0.33
C SER A 176 5.17 -28.17 0.44
N LEU A 177 4.77 -28.77 -0.67
CA LEU A 177 3.63 -29.69 -0.71
C LEU A 177 3.95 -31.04 -0.06
N GLU A 178 3.15 -31.44 0.94
CA GLU A 178 3.27 -32.72 1.62
C GLU A 178 2.23 -33.75 1.16
N ILE A 179 0.96 -33.34 1.02
CA ILE A 179 -0.17 -34.22 0.73
C ILE A 179 -1.17 -33.50 -0.17
N VAL A 180 -1.70 -34.20 -1.17
CA VAL A 180 -2.90 -33.81 -1.95
C VAL A 180 -3.86 -34.98 -1.94
N ARG A 181 -5.14 -34.72 -1.56
CA ARG A 181 -6.19 -35.72 -1.65
C ARG A 181 -7.52 -35.08 -2.04
N PHE A 182 -8.38 -35.81 -2.71
CA PHE A 182 -9.77 -35.45 -2.90
C PHE A 182 -10.64 -36.11 -1.84
N ASP A 183 -11.43 -35.30 -1.15
CA ASP A 183 -12.40 -35.76 -0.16
C ASP A 183 -13.79 -35.83 -0.81
N THR A 184 -14.26 -37.04 -1.06
CA THR A 184 -15.54 -37.27 -1.75
C THR A 184 -16.76 -36.89 -0.93
N GLU A 185 -16.67 -36.93 0.41
CA GLU A 185 -17.75 -36.51 1.30
C GLU A 185 -17.94 -34.98 1.25
N ASN A 186 -16.86 -34.24 1.30
CA ASN A 186 -16.87 -32.78 1.25
C ASN A 186 -16.83 -32.21 -0.17
N GLN A 187 -16.61 -33.05 -1.18
CA GLN A 187 -16.41 -32.64 -2.58
C GLN A 187 -15.31 -31.57 -2.70
N ALA A 188 -14.16 -31.85 -2.11
CA ALA A 188 -13.07 -30.88 -1.95
C ALA A 188 -11.71 -31.52 -2.11
N TYR A 189 -10.78 -30.82 -2.77
CA TYR A 189 -9.37 -31.09 -2.60
C TYR A 189 -8.87 -30.57 -1.24
N ILE A 190 -8.10 -31.38 -0.55
CA ILE A 190 -7.41 -31.01 0.69
C ILE A 190 -5.91 -31.20 0.43
N THR A 191 -5.16 -30.10 0.59
CA THR A 191 -3.71 -30.12 0.47
C THR A 191 -3.05 -29.77 1.81
N HIS A 192 -1.88 -30.32 2.08
CA HIS A 192 -1.06 -29.94 3.22
C HIS A 192 0.25 -29.37 2.72
N HIS A 193 0.64 -28.22 3.26
CA HIS A 193 1.85 -27.52 2.92
C HIS A 193 2.66 -27.20 4.16
N TYR A 194 3.96 -27.06 3.95
CA TYR A 194 4.87 -26.49 4.92
C TYR A 194 5.25 -25.08 4.47
N GLU A 195 4.89 -24.04 5.22
CA GLU A 195 5.33 -22.67 4.94
C GLU A 195 6.66 -22.39 5.65
N THR A 196 7.68 -22.03 4.88
CA THR A 196 9.00 -21.72 5.42
C THR A 196 9.01 -20.31 6.02
N LYS A 197 9.64 -20.16 7.18
CA LYS A 197 9.81 -18.86 7.85
C LYS A 197 10.99 -18.05 7.29
N GLU A 198 11.61 -18.46 6.19
CA GLU A 198 12.84 -17.86 5.68
C GLU A 198 12.75 -16.36 5.36
N ARG A 199 11.55 -15.82 5.21
CA ARG A 199 11.34 -14.39 5.01
C ARG A 199 11.30 -13.55 6.28
N LEU A 200 11.37 -14.12 7.45
CA LEU A 200 11.39 -13.36 8.71
C LEU A 200 12.83 -12.97 9.03
N ILE A 201 13.26 -11.87 8.42
CA ILE A 201 14.64 -11.37 8.43
C ILE A 201 15.12 -10.96 9.83
N SER A 202 14.24 -10.75 10.81
CA SER A 202 14.64 -10.35 12.16
C SER A 202 14.17 -11.30 13.24
N ASP A 203 14.95 -11.42 14.33
CA ASP A 203 14.60 -12.18 15.54
C ASP A 203 13.25 -11.77 16.15
N LEU A 204 12.80 -10.56 15.90
CA LEU A 204 11.51 -10.01 16.30
C LEU A 204 10.33 -10.77 15.74
N TYR A 205 10.46 -11.31 14.54
CA TYR A 205 9.41 -12.06 13.85
C TYR A 205 9.56 -13.57 14.05
N ARG A 206 10.74 -14.07 14.38
CA ARG A 206 11.00 -15.51 14.61
C ARG A 206 10.10 -16.11 15.68
N ASN A 207 9.63 -15.30 16.62
CA ASN A 207 8.74 -15.70 17.69
C ASN A 207 7.26 -15.39 17.43
N ALA A 208 6.91 -14.91 16.22
CA ALA A 208 5.51 -14.73 15.85
C ALA A 208 4.84 -16.10 15.72
N PRO A 209 3.60 -16.25 16.19
CA PRO A 209 2.82 -17.48 15.99
C PRO A 209 2.32 -17.54 14.53
N TYR A 210 3.26 -17.74 13.61
CA TYR A 210 2.95 -17.92 12.20
C TYR A 210 2.75 -19.43 11.94
N PRO A 211 1.62 -19.82 11.34
CA PRO A 211 1.43 -21.23 11.03
C PRO A 211 2.49 -21.71 10.05
N THR A 212 3.21 -22.76 10.41
CA THR A 212 4.25 -23.38 9.58
C THR A 212 3.73 -24.59 8.83
N HIS A 213 2.68 -25.23 9.36
CA HIS A 213 1.98 -26.34 8.73
C HIS A 213 0.57 -25.91 8.41
N VAL A 214 0.27 -25.75 7.14
CA VAL A 214 -1.02 -25.24 6.68
C VAL A 214 -1.79 -26.26 5.87
N ARG A 215 -3.09 -26.07 5.83
CA ARG A 215 -4.03 -26.84 5.03
C ARG A 215 -4.76 -25.90 4.11
N ASP A 216 -4.74 -26.19 2.80
CA ASP A 216 -5.66 -25.61 1.85
C ASP A 216 -6.83 -26.56 1.60
N VAL A 217 -8.01 -25.96 1.35
CA VAL A 217 -9.21 -26.66 0.90
C VAL A 217 -9.67 -25.96 -0.38
N PHE A 218 -9.85 -26.74 -1.46
CA PHE A 218 -10.34 -26.22 -2.74
C PHE A 218 -11.61 -26.95 -3.16
N THR A 219 -12.73 -26.22 -3.29
CA THR A 219 -14.06 -26.78 -3.51
C THR A 219 -14.96 -25.80 -4.25
N ALA A 220 -16.19 -26.22 -4.60
CA ALA A 220 -17.19 -25.35 -5.23
C ALA A 220 -18.58 -25.51 -4.62
N SER A 221 -19.54 -24.73 -5.16
CA SER A 221 -20.92 -24.70 -4.68
C SER A 221 -21.73 -25.96 -4.98
N GLU A 222 -21.32 -26.74 -5.98
CA GLU A 222 -21.97 -27.95 -6.46
C GLU A 222 -21.00 -29.13 -6.42
N PRO A 223 -21.50 -30.39 -6.40
CA PRO A 223 -20.66 -31.56 -6.59
C PRO A 223 -19.97 -31.54 -7.95
N ALA A 224 -18.69 -31.89 -7.99
CA ALA A 224 -17.94 -31.93 -9.25
C ALA A 224 -18.42 -33.08 -10.13
N TYR A 225 -18.51 -32.85 -11.46
CA TYR A 225 -18.75 -33.88 -12.45
C TYR A 225 -17.55 -34.83 -12.55
N SER A 226 -16.35 -34.28 -12.52
CA SER A 226 -15.08 -34.99 -12.40
C SER A 226 -14.03 -34.08 -11.73
N TYR A 227 -12.92 -34.65 -11.34
CA TYR A 227 -11.81 -33.93 -10.71
C TYR A 227 -10.49 -34.60 -11.10
N GLY A 228 -9.40 -33.83 -11.06
CA GLY A 228 -8.09 -34.36 -11.43
C GLY A 228 -6.93 -33.49 -11.01
N GLY A 229 -5.75 -34.08 -10.98
CA GLY A 229 -4.49 -33.39 -10.78
C GLY A 229 -3.55 -33.65 -11.94
N PHE A 230 -2.59 -32.75 -12.14
CA PHE A 230 -1.62 -32.81 -13.21
C PHE A 230 -0.24 -32.37 -12.72
N ASN A 231 0.80 -33.09 -13.18
CA ASN A 231 2.19 -32.75 -12.96
C ASN A 231 2.80 -32.31 -14.30
N GLY A 232 3.30 -31.09 -14.38
CA GLY A 232 3.93 -30.53 -15.57
C GLY A 232 3.55 -29.07 -15.83
N GLY A 233 4.09 -28.51 -16.88
CA GLY A 233 3.84 -27.09 -17.23
C GLY A 233 2.40 -26.80 -17.66
N GLN A 234 2.03 -25.53 -17.65
CA GLN A 234 0.72 -25.00 -17.95
C GLN A 234 0.14 -25.47 -19.30
N ASP A 235 0.95 -25.50 -20.36
CA ASP A 235 0.48 -25.95 -21.68
C ASP A 235 0.15 -27.46 -21.68
N GLY A 236 0.89 -28.26 -20.91
CA GLY A 236 0.57 -29.68 -20.71
C GLY A 236 -0.75 -29.87 -19.97
N PHE A 237 -0.99 -29.07 -18.93
CA PHE A 237 -2.23 -29.09 -18.18
C PHE A 237 -3.46 -28.75 -19.05
N TYR A 238 -3.36 -27.75 -19.92
CA TYR A 238 -4.47 -27.42 -20.82
C TYR A 238 -4.72 -28.48 -21.89
N ASN A 239 -3.69 -29.19 -22.34
CA ASN A 239 -3.88 -30.34 -23.18
C ASN A 239 -4.55 -31.49 -22.40
N TYR A 240 -4.17 -31.73 -21.17
CA TYR A 240 -4.81 -32.70 -20.28
C TYR A 240 -6.31 -32.41 -20.08
N ILE A 241 -6.69 -31.14 -19.84
CA ILE A 241 -8.10 -30.73 -19.78
C ILE A 241 -8.87 -31.11 -21.07
N LYS A 242 -8.23 -30.97 -22.23
CA LYS A 242 -8.87 -31.25 -23.51
C LYS A 242 -9.06 -32.73 -23.81
N THR A 243 -8.11 -33.58 -23.41
CA THR A 243 -8.00 -34.94 -23.93
C THR A 243 -8.26 -36.00 -22.87
N ASP A 244 -7.61 -35.88 -21.72
CA ASP A 244 -7.46 -37.00 -20.78
C ASP A 244 -8.25 -36.82 -19.50
N PHE A 245 -8.65 -35.59 -19.17
CA PHE A 245 -9.34 -35.25 -17.92
C PHE A 245 -10.65 -36.05 -17.74
N TYR A 246 -11.28 -36.42 -18.80
CA TYR A 246 -12.56 -37.16 -18.80
C TYR A 246 -12.44 -38.65 -18.55
N GLU A 247 -11.32 -39.27 -18.88
CA GLU A 247 -11.17 -40.73 -18.88
C GLU A 247 -10.56 -41.24 -17.57
N GLU A 248 -9.63 -40.50 -17.00
CA GLU A 248 -8.83 -41.01 -15.87
C GLU A 248 -9.41 -40.73 -14.48
N ASN A 249 -10.27 -39.72 -14.32
CA ASN A 249 -10.53 -39.13 -12.98
C ASN A 249 -11.94 -39.40 -12.43
N ARG A 250 -12.78 -40.14 -13.08
CA ARG A 250 -14.18 -40.39 -12.62
C ARG A 250 -14.30 -41.29 -11.38
N SER A 251 -13.26 -41.97 -10.97
CA SER A 251 -13.32 -43.01 -9.94
C SER A 251 -12.24 -42.93 -8.86
N GLN A 252 -11.43 -41.88 -8.82
CA GLN A 252 -10.35 -41.77 -7.82
C GLN A 252 -10.83 -41.00 -6.60
N ASP A 253 -11.06 -41.71 -5.51
CA ASP A 253 -11.51 -41.15 -4.23
C ASP A 253 -10.37 -40.45 -3.44
N SER A 254 -9.13 -40.75 -3.75
CA SER A 254 -7.97 -40.05 -3.22
C SER A 254 -6.81 -40.11 -4.21
N LEU A 255 -6.24 -38.97 -4.49
CA LEU A 255 -5.01 -38.86 -5.28
C LEU A 255 -3.85 -38.68 -4.28
N ASN A 256 -3.04 -39.70 -4.16
CA ASN A 256 -1.77 -39.61 -3.42
C ASN A 256 -0.62 -39.51 -4.43
N PHE A 257 -0.32 -38.26 -4.83
CA PHE A 257 0.67 -37.99 -5.88
C PHE A 257 2.12 -38.03 -5.40
N ARG A 258 2.35 -38.35 -4.12
CA ARG A 258 3.68 -38.26 -3.53
C ARG A 258 4.61 -39.44 -3.92
N GLU A 259 4.06 -40.57 -4.32
CA GLU A 259 4.87 -41.73 -4.71
C GLU A 259 5.47 -41.60 -6.12
N ASP A 260 4.84 -40.77 -7.01
CA ASP A 260 5.24 -40.67 -8.41
C ASP A 260 5.67 -39.26 -8.87
N GLY A 261 5.72 -38.26 -7.98
CA GLY A 261 6.08 -36.89 -8.31
C GLY A 261 5.13 -35.83 -7.75
N PHE A 262 5.45 -34.56 -8.00
CA PHE A 262 4.72 -33.41 -7.52
C PHE A 262 3.45 -33.19 -8.36
N VAL A 263 2.41 -32.59 -7.76
CA VAL A 263 1.23 -32.09 -8.48
C VAL A 263 1.35 -30.58 -8.59
N ASP A 264 1.39 -30.08 -9.81
CA ASP A 264 1.46 -28.65 -10.08
C ASP A 264 0.07 -28.01 -10.16
N PHE A 265 -0.93 -28.78 -10.59
CA PHE A 265 -2.30 -28.32 -10.80
C PHE A 265 -3.32 -29.30 -10.26
N ILE A 266 -4.35 -28.78 -9.59
CA ILE A 266 -5.58 -29.53 -9.31
C ILE A 266 -6.76 -28.78 -9.94
N ALA A 267 -7.76 -29.51 -10.41
CA ALA A 267 -8.95 -28.94 -11.03
C ALA A 267 -10.20 -29.69 -10.62
N LEU A 268 -11.29 -28.96 -10.54
CA LEU A 268 -12.66 -29.46 -10.47
C LEU A 268 -13.34 -29.21 -11.81
N HIS A 269 -14.25 -30.09 -12.23
CA HIS A 269 -14.93 -29.95 -13.51
C HIS A 269 -16.44 -29.95 -13.33
N TYR A 270 -17.09 -29.00 -14.00
CA TYR A 270 -18.52 -28.80 -14.02
C TYR A 270 -19.01 -28.67 -15.48
N LYS A 271 -20.17 -29.22 -15.78
CA LYS A 271 -20.72 -29.20 -17.12
C LYS A 271 -22.22 -28.94 -17.10
N PHE A 272 -22.67 -28.03 -17.95
CA PHE A 272 -24.09 -27.70 -18.15
C PHE A 272 -24.31 -27.07 -19.52
N ASP A 273 -25.56 -27.14 -19.98
CA ASP A 273 -26.03 -26.41 -21.17
C ASP A 273 -26.67 -25.10 -20.72
N LEU A 274 -26.49 -24.04 -21.48
CA LEU A 274 -27.01 -22.70 -21.19
C LEU A 274 -27.87 -22.23 -22.38
N GLN A 275 -29.19 -22.21 -22.19
CA GLN A 275 -30.15 -21.79 -23.22
C GLN A 275 -30.08 -20.26 -23.46
N PRO A 276 -30.57 -19.76 -24.62
CA PRO A 276 -30.71 -18.33 -24.85
C PRO A 276 -31.46 -17.62 -23.73
N GLY A 277 -30.87 -16.58 -23.17
CA GLY A 277 -31.42 -15.81 -22.04
C GLY A 277 -31.29 -16.46 -20.68
N GLU A 278 -30.83 -17.71 -20.59
CA GLU A 278 -30.62 -18.39 -19.32
C GLU A 278 -29.41 -17.82 -18.55
N GLU A 279 -29.50 -17.85 -17.22
CA GLU A 279 -28.48 -17.40 -16.29
C GLU A 279 -28.14 -18.51 -15.31
N LYS A 280 -26.86 -18.57 -14.90
CA LYS A 280 -26.38 -19.48 -13.87
C LYS A 280 -25.35 -18.76 -12.97
N THR A 281 -25.52 -18.93 -11.66
CA THR A 281 -24.52 -18.50 -10.67
C THR A 281 -23.76 -19.71 -10.16
N PHE A 282 -22.45 -19.63 -10.18
CA PHE A 282 -21.53 -20.66 -9.73
C PHE A 282 -20.52 -20.06 -8.76
N ARG A 283 -20.09 -20.80 -7.74
CA ARG A 283 -19.07 -20.36 -6.78
C ARG A 283 -18.00 -21.41 -6.59
N TYR A 284 -16.75 -20.98 -6.45
CA TYR A 284 -15.67 -21.82 -5.99
C TYR A 284 -14.89 -21.14 -4.88
N PHE A 285 -14.23 -21.94 -4.04
CA PHE A 285 -13.70 -21.51 -2.75
C PHE A 285 -12.30 -22.03 -2.57
N ARG A 286 -11.44 -21.19 -1.99
CA ARG A 286 -10.19 -21.57 -1.37
C ARG A 286 -10.28 -21.33 0.13
N GLY A 287 -10.15 -22.40 0.91
CA GLY A 287 -10.00 -22.35 2.35
C GLY A 287 -8.55 -22.47 2.75
N TRP A 288 -8.11 -21.78 3.81
CA TRP A 288 -6.77 -21.84 4.33
C TRP A 288 -6.79 -21.78 5.86
N GLN A 289 -6.04 -22.64 6.53
CA GLN A 289 -5.96 -22.66 7.98
C GLN A 289 -4.69 -23.37 8.47
N ASP A 290 -4.33 -23.16 9.74
CA ASP A 290 -3.34 -23.99 10.41
C ASP A 290 -3.80 -25.45 10.44
N ARG A 291 -2.87 -26.39 10.21
CA ARG A 291 -3.19 -27.81 10.16
C ARG A 291 -3.72 -28.36 11.48
N SER A 292 -3.42 -27.73 12.61
CA SER A 292 -3.96 -28.09 13.92
C SER A 292 -5.43 -27.74 14.12
N GLU A 293 -5.97 -26.78 13.31
CA GLU A 293 -7.38 -26.41 13.35
C GLU A 293 -8.26 -27.49 12.69
N SER A 294 -9.52 -27.60 13.13
CA SER A 294 -10.46 -28.59 12.55
C SER A 294 -10.88 -28.25 11.15
N VAL A 295 -10.69 -29.18 10.21
CA VAL A 295 -11.20 -29.04 8.85
C VAL A 295 -12.73 -28.93 8.79
N ASP A 296 -13.44 -29.55 9.73
CA ASP A 296 -14.90 -29.52 9.77
C ASP A 296 -15.44 -28.12 10.05
N SER A 297 -14.76 -27.34 10.87
CA SER A 297 -15.13 -25.93 11.14
C SER A 297 -14.99 -25.08 9.87
N LEU A 298 -13.91 -25.23 9.12
CA LEU A 298 -13.69 -24.56 7.86
C LEU A 298 -14.74 -24.97 6.81
N MET A 299 -15.00 -26.27 6.68
CA MET A 299 -16.01 -26.79 5.76
C MET A 299 -17.44 -26.37 6.15
N ALA A 300 -17.75 -26.26 7.44
CA ALA A 300 -19.02 -25.74 7.90
C ALA A 300 -19.25 -24.29 7.45
N MET A 301 -18.22 -23.45 7.56
CA MET A 301 -18.28 -22.07 7.08
C MET A 301 -18.41 -22.00 5.56
N ILE A 302 -17.64 -22.78 4.82
CA ILE A 302 -17.76 -22.86 3.34
C ILE A 302 -19.17 -23.31 2.95
N ARG A 303 -19.77 -24.34 3.61
CA ARG A 303 -21.14 -24.77 3.36
C ARG A 303 -22.17 -23.66 3.58
N LYS A 304 -21.98 -22.80 4.58
CA LYS A 304 -22.80 -21.60 4.77
C LYS A 304 -22.66 -20.64 3.61
N LEU A 305 -21.42 -20.28 3.23
CA LEU A 305 -21.11 -19.33 2.16
C LEU A 305 -21.54 -19.80 0.76
N ARG A 306 -21.73 -21.11 0.55
CA ARG A 306 -22.28 -21.64 -0.71
C ARG A 306 -23.65 -21.07 -1.09
N ARG A 307 -24.43 -20.62 -0.06
CA ARG A 307 -25.82 -20.17 -0.21
C ARG A 307 -26.05 -18.74 0.27
N GLU A 308 -25.06 -18.13 0.93
CA GLU A 308 -25.17 -16.78 1.48
C GLU A 308 -25.20 -15.75 0.37
N ASP A 309 -26.05 -14.74 0.50
CA ASP A 309 -26.04 -13.60 -0.41
C ASP A 309 -24.79 -12.74 -0.18
N ILE A 310 -24.09 -12.36 -1.26
CA ILE A 310 -22.88 -11.53 -1.19
C ILE A 310 -23.24 -10.03 -1.18
N GLN A 311 -24.40 -9.63 -1.69
CA GLN A 311 -24.80 -8.23 -1.76
C GLN A 311 -24.71 -7.48 -0.41
N PRO A 312 -25.05 -8.06 0.76
CA PRO A 312 -24.87 -7.40 2.04
C PRO A 312 -23.41 -6.99 2.36
N PHE A 313 -22.43 -7.78 1.93
CA PHE A 313 -21.00 -7.43 2.11
C PHE A 313 -20.60 -6.26 1.22
N ILE A 314 -21.11 -6.21 -0.01
CA ILE A 314 -20.93 -5.06 -0.91
C ILE A 314 -21.53 -3.81 -0.26
N ASN A 315 -22.76 -3.89 0.24
CA ASN A 315 -23.46 -2.77 0.88
C ASN A 315 -22.70 -2.26 2.12
N THR A 316 -22.04 -3.15 2.86
CA THR A 316 -21.20 -2.76 4.00
C THR A 316 -19.99 -1.94 3.54
N ASN A 317 -19.31 -2.38 2.48
CA ASN A 317 -18.21 -1.61 1.88
C ASN A 317 -18.68 -0.26 1.33
N VAL A 318 -19.78 -0.25 0.59
CA VAL A 318 -20.37 1.00 0.06
C VAL A 318 -20.72 1.97 1.20
N ALA A 319 -21.32 1.47 2.29
CA ALA A 319 -21.64 2.31 3.45
C ALA A 319 -20.41 2.92 4.09
N LEU A 320 -19.33 2.14 4.21
CA LEU A 320 -18.05 2.62 4.73
C LEU A 320 -17.46 3.72 3.82
N PHE A 321 -17.39 3.48 2.51
CA PHE A 321 -16.81 4.42 1.56
C PHE A 321 -17.69 5.65 1.27
N ARG A 322 -18.94 5.70 1.76
CA ARG A 322 -19.75 6.92 1.68
C ARG A 322 -19.26 8.06 2.59
N SER A 323 -18.45 7.76 3.59
CA SER A 323 -17.90 8.76 4.51
C SER A 323 -16.74 9.57 3.92
N ILE A 324 -16.06 9.08 2.89
CA ILE A 324 -14.93 9.80 2.28
C ILE A 324 -15.41 11.08 1.59
N PRO A 325 -14.59 12.15 1.58
CA PRO A 325 -14.91 13.39 0.84
C PRO A 325 -15.21 13.12 -0.64
N ARG A 326 -16.20 13.82 -1.19
CA ARG A 326 -16.55 13.75 -2.60
C ARG A 326 -15.82 14.86 -3.33
N ILE A 327 -14.71 14.52 -3.95
CA ILE A 327 -13.91 15.44 -4.75
C ILE A 327 -14.22 15.25 -6.25
N GLU A 328 -13.90 16.25 -7.05
CA GLU A 328 -13.97 16.14 -8.51
C GLU A 328 -12.65 15.58 -9.06
N PHE A 329 -12.73 14.67 -10.01
CA PHE A 329 -11.56 14.05 -10.63
C PHE A 329 -11.33 14.59 -12.03
N SER A 330 -10.12 15.02 -12.32
CA SER A 330 -9.73 15.44 -13.67
C SER A 330 -9.62 14.26 -14.64
N THR A 331 -9.28 13.07 -14.11
CA THR A 331 -9.10 11.83 -14.88
C THR A 331 -9.62 10.60 -14.12
N GLU A 332 -9.94 9.52 -14.83
CA GLU A 332 -10.25 8.24 -14.17
C GLU A 332 -9.04 7.69 -13.40
N ALA A 333 -7.82 7.92 -13.87
CA ALA A 333 -6.61 7.51 -13.16
C ALA A 333 -6.51 8.16 -11.76
N GLU A 334 -6.84 9.44 -11.64
CA GLU A 334 -6.89 10.15 -10.36
C GLU A 334 -7.92 9.53 -9.41
N LYS A 335 -9.11 9.19 -9.92
CA LYS A 335 -10.15 8.46 -9.17
C LYS A 335 -9.65 7.09 -8.68
N LEU A 336 -8.97 6.34 -9.54
CA LEU A 336 -8.42 5.02 -9.19
C LEU A 336 -7.37 5.13 -8.09
N VAL A 337 -6.48 6.13 -8.15
CA VAL A 337 -5.49 6.38 -7.09
C VAL A 337 -6.18 6.78 -5.79
N TYR A 338 -7.18 7.66 -5.84
CA TYR A 338 -7.92 8.10 -4.66
C TYR A 338 -8.59 6.94 -3.92
N LEU A 339 -9.36 6.13 -4.63
CA LEU A 339 -10.03 4.96 -4.05
C LEU A 339 -9.02 3.87 -3.65
N GLY A 340 -7.97 3.68 -4.44
CA GLY A 340 -6.90 2.73 -4.18
C GLY A 340 -6.11 3.05 -2.91
N ALA A 341 -5.86 4.32 -2.63
CA ALA A 341 -5.18 4.77 -1.42
C ALA A 341 -5.99 4.42 -0.14
N PHE A 342 -7.32 4.62 -0.16
CA PHE A 342 -8.18 4.17 0.93
C PHE A 342 -8.22 2.65 1.07
N ASN A 343 -8.24 1.92 -0.05
CA ASN A 343 -8.18 0.47 -0.04
C ASN A 343 -6.87 -0.05 0.59
N LEU A 344 -5.74 0.57 0.27
CA LEU A 344 -4.44 0.25 0.85
C LEU A 344 -4.44 0.44 2.37
N ALA A 345 -4.86 1.62 2.85
CA ALA A 345 -4.93 1.90 4.29
C ALA A 345 -5.86 0.90 5.01
N ARG A 346 -7.05 0.66 4.47
CA ARG A 346 -8.02 -0.28 5.06
C ARG A 346 -7.49 -1.71 5.09
N ALA A 347 -6.81 -2.15 4.04
CA ALA A 347 -6.20 -3.48 3.98
C ALA A 347 -5.15 -3.70 5.07
N CYS A 348 -4.48 -2.64 5.52
CA CYS A 348 -3.46 -2.70 6.56
C CYS A 348 -4.03 -2.61 7.99
N MET A 349 -5.32 -2.31 8.18
CA MET A 349 -5.94 -2.24 9.51
C MET A 349 -6.29 -3.63 10.04
N LEU A 350 -6.07 -3.83 11.33
CA LEU A 350 -6.31 -5.08 12.05
C LEU A 350 -7.15 -4.84 13.32
N PRO A 351 -7.97 -5.83 13.74
CA PRO A 351 -8.72 -5.75 14.99
C PRO A 351 -7.79 -5.89 16.21
N PRO A 352 -8.25 -5.52 17.40
CA PRO A 352 -7.50 -5.63 18.64
C PRO A 352 -6.97 -7.04 18.86
N SER A 353 -5.71 -7.16 19.29
CA SER A 353 -5.11 -8.44 19.64
C SER A 353 -3.94 -8.27 20.62
N GLY A 354 -3.62 -9.30 21.38
CA GLY A 354 -2.51 -9.29 22.33
C GLY A 354 -2.63 -8.18 23.36
N LYS A 355 -1.70 -7.24 23.39
CA LYS A 355 -1.66 -6.09 24.32
C LYS A 355 -2.35 -4.83 23.76
N THR A 356 -2.98 -4.89 22.59
CA THR A 356 -3.75 -3.77 22.06
C THR A 356 -5.22 -3.89 22.42
N SER A 357 -5.81 -2.81 22.92
CA SER A 357 -7.26 -2.70 23.20
C SER A 357 -8.04 -2.09 22.04
N HIS A 358 -7.34 -1.57 21.07
CA HIS A 358 -7.86 -0.83 19.93
C HIS A 358 -7.44 -1.45 18.59
N ASN A 359 -8.12 -1.08 17.52
CA ASN A 359 -7.67 -1.37 16.16
C ASN A 359 -6.31 -0.74 15.93
N PHE A 360 -5.44 -1.45 15.22
CA PHE A 360 -4.09 -1.02 14.91
C PHE A 360 -3.76 -1.31 13.44
N TYR A 361 -2.74 -0.69 12.91
CA TYR A 361 -2.30 -0.95 11.54
C TYR A 361 -0.97 -1.70 11.50
N VAL A 362 -0.71 -2.32 10.36
CA VAL A 362 0.61 -2.77 9.94
C VAL A 362 1.00 -2.02 8.68
N PHE A 363 2.27 -1.85 8.42
CA PHE A 363 2.68 -0.98 7.32
C PHE A 363 2.75 -1.64 5.94
N SER A 364 2.56 -2.95 5.86
CA SER A 364 2.38 -3.66 4.59
C SER A 364 1.67 -5.00 4.79
N ARG A 365 0.85 -5.42 3.83
CA ARG A 365 0.09 -6.68 3.93
C ARG A 365 0.35 -7.64 2.79
N GLN A 366 0.38 -7.15 1.53
CA GLN A 366 0.54 -8.01 0.37
C GLN A 366 1.18 -7.27 -0.81
N PRO A 367 2.23 -7.82 -1.41
CA PRO A 367 3.04 -8.88 -0.83
C PRO A 367 3.61 -8.46 0.51
N LEU A 368 3.82 -9.46 1.38
CA LEU A 368 4.35 -9.20 2.71
C LEU A 368 5.74 -8.60 2.64
N TRP A 369 5.89 -7.41 3.18
CA TRP A 369 7.18 -6.86 3.45
C TRP A 369 7.63 -7.28 4.86
N GLY A 370 8.85 -7.83 5.00
CA GLY A 370 9.29 -8.55 6.18
C GLY A 370 9.27 -7.80 7.51
N TRP A 371 9.24 -6.47 7.48
CA TRP A 371 9.18 -5.62 8.67
C TRP A 371 7.75 -5.30 9.10
N GLY A 372 6.75 -5.50 8.23
CA GLY A 372 5.39 -4.96 8.37
C GLY A 372 4.48 -5.67 9.35
N HIS A 373 4.81 -6.89 9.76
CA HIS A 373 3.85 -7.69 10.50
C HIS A 373 3.84 -7.45 12.01
N GLY A 374 2.68 -7.03 12.50
CA GLY A 374 2.33 -7.06 13.91
C GLY A 374 2.77 -5.87 14.74
N HIS A 375 3.19 -4.78 14.11
CA HIS A 375 3.54 -3.55 14.79
C HIS A 375 3.20 -2.35 13.92
N GLN A 376 2.71 -1.30 14.55
CA GLN A 376 2.68 0.03 13.98
C GLN A 376 3.92 0.82 14.42
N VAL A 377 4.38 1.71 13.57
CA VAL A 377 5.49 2.62 13.80
C VAL A 377 4.99 4.04 13.66
N LEU A 378 5.47 4.96 14.49
CA LEU A 378 4.87 6.29 14.61
C LEU A 378 4.84 7.08 13.28
N HIS A 379 5.91 7.05 12.50
CA HIS A 379 5.96 7.80 11.25
C HIS A 379 4.99 7.27 10.17
N GLU A 380 4.56 6.00 10.24
CA GLU A 380 3.53 5.47 9.34
C GLU A 380 2.12 5.92 9.71
N SER A 381 1.92 6.54 10.87
CA SER A 381 0.66 7.20 11.25
C SER A 381 0.24 8.28 10.25
N LEU A 382 1.15 8.73 9.38
CA LEU A 382 0.86 9.63 8.27
C LEU A 382 -0.32 9.13 7.41
N SER A 383 -0.46 7.81 7.26
CA SER A 383 -1.60 7.18 6.58
C SER A 383 -2.96 7.49 7.24
N MET A 384 -2.97 7.83 8.52
CA MET A 384 -4.20 8.19 9.24
C MET A 384 -4.73 9.57 8.85
N LEU A 385 -3.95 10.44 8.22
CA LEU A 385 -4.41 11.70 7.64
C LEU A 385 -5.54 11.47 6.62
N ALA A 386 -5.39 10.43 5.81
CA ALA A 386 -6.45 10.02 4.87
C ALA A 386 -7.46 9.08 5.54
N TYR A 387 -6.98 8.07 6.26
CA TYR A 387 -7.83 6.99 6.76
C TYR A 387 -8.92 7.47 7.74
N ALA A 388 -8.69 8.57 8.46
CA ALA A 388 -9.67 9.18 9.34
C ALA A 388 -10.99 9.54 8.63
N TYR A 389 -10.96 9.89 7.35
CA TYR A 389 -12.18 10.16 6.57
C TYR A 389 -12.98 8.89 6.28
N LEU A 390 -12.31 7.74 6.13
CA LEU A 390 -12.97 6.47 5.87
C LEU A 390 -13.50 5.82 7.16
N ASP A 391 -12.67 5.76 8.20
CA ASP A 391 -13.00 5.10 9.48
C ASP A 391 -12.31 5.86 10.64
N PRO A 392 -12.93 6.96 11.11
CA PRO A 392 -12.37 7.77 12.18
C PRO A 392 -12.21 6.98 13.49
N VAL A 393 -13.05 5.99 13.74
CA VAL A 393 -12.99 5.16 14.96
C VAL A 393 -11.71 4.33 14.98
N SER A 394 -11.37 3.67 13.86
CA SER A 394 -10.14 2.89 13.75
C SER A 394 -8.91 3.78 13.67
N ALA A 395 -8.98 4.96 13.04
CA ALA A 395 -7.89 5.92 13.02
C ALA A 395 -7.55 6.40 14.44
N MET A 396 -8.54 6.86 15.21
CA MET A 396 -8.36 7.18 16.64
C MET A 396 -7.87 5.97 17.44
N GLY A 397 -8.41 4.78 17.15
CA GLY A 397 -7.99 3.54 17.80
C GLY A 397 -6.50 3.29 17.64
N SER A 398 -5.96 3.42 16.43
CA SER A 398 -4.54 3.23 16.17
C SER A 398 -3.65 4.23 16.92
N GLN A 399 -4.11 5.46 17.09
CA GLN A 399 -3.41 6.46 17.90
C GLN A 399 -3.50 6.14 19.41
N ARG A 400 -4.63 5.63 19.87
CA ARG A 400 -4.78 5.16 21.26
C ARG A 400 -3.86 3.99 21.60
N VAL A 401 -3.42 3.19 20.62
CA VAL A 401 -2.39 2.15 20.87
C VAL A 401 -1.07 2.77 21.33
N TYR A 402 -0.67 3.91 20.79
CA TYR A 402 0.50 4.63 21.32
C TYR A 402 0.25 5.15 22.73
N MET A 403 -0.94 5.74 22.99
CA MET A 403 -1.30 6.30 24.29
C MET A 403 -1.33 5.24 25.38
N GLU A 404 -1.96 4.07 25.13
CA GLU A 404 -2.04 2.98 26.10
C GLU A 404 -0.70 2.29 26.39
N GLN A 405 0.26 2.42 25.46
CA GLN A 405 1.59 1.81 25.59
C GLN A 405 2.70 2.82 25.88
N GLN A 406 2.38 4.12 25.96
CA GLN A 406 3.32 5.17 26.33
C GLN A 406 3.87 4.94 27.74
N SER A 407 5.18 5.07 27.92
CA SER A 407 5.78 4.92 29.25
C SER A 407 5.49 6.12 30.16
N ASP A 408 5.61 5.92 31.46
CA ASP A 408 5.31 6.94 32.48
C ASP A 408 6.13 8.22 32.31
N ASN A 409 7.38 8.10 31.81
CA ASN A 409 8.26 9.24 31.56
C ASN A 409 7.93 9.99 30.26
N GLY A 410 6.98 9.50 29.46
CA GLY A 410 6.51 10.12 28.23
C GLY A 410 7.05 9.50 26.94
N LEU A 411 7.98 8.55 26.99
CA LEU A 411 8.54 7.90 25.81
C LEU A 411 7.46 7.19 25.00
N ILE A 412 7.44 7.44 23.69
CA ILE A 412 6.83 6.63 22.67
C ILE A 412 7.99 6.05 21.85
N ALA A 413 8.27 4.74 22.05
CA ALA A 413 9.38 4.08 21.39
C ALA A 413 9.07 3.76 19.92
N TYR A 414 10.03 3.15 19.24
CA TYR A 414 9.97 2.90 17.79
C TYR A 414 8.74 2.11 17.33
N ARG A 415 8.35 1.07 18.07
CA ARG A 415 7.23 0.18 17.66
C ARG A 415 6.22 -0.06 18.77
N HIS A 416 4.96 -0.15 18.35
CA HIS A 416 3.82 -0.42 19.21
C HIS A 416 2.89 -1.46 18.57
N GLY A 417 2.19 -2.24 19.38
CA GLY A 417 1.27 -3.22 18.85
C GLY A 417 0.92 -4.36 19.82
N PRO A 418 0.49 -5.52 19.30
CA PRO A 418 0.05 -6.67 20.10
C PRO A 418 1.06 -7.18 21.13
N ARG A 419 2.35 -6.91 20.95
CA ARG A 419 3.39 -7.27 21.92
C ARG A 419 3.68 -6.18 22.94
N GLY A 420 3.05 -5.04 22.81
CA GLY A 420 3.31 -3.82 23.57
C GLY A 420 4.36 -2.95 22.90
N MET A 421 4.75 -1.89 23.58
CA MET A 421 5.84 -1.02 23.17
C MET A 421 7.14 -1.83 23.04
N GLN A 422 7.85 -1.63 21.94
CA GLN A 422 9.15 -2.25 21.69
C GLN A 422 10.18 -1.14 21.46
N ASP A 423 11.07 -1.07 22.42
CA ASP A 423 12.25 -0.25 22.37
C ASP A 423 13.43 -1.11 21.88
N TYR A 424 14.28 -0.51 21.06
CA TYR A 424 15.53 -1.09 20.56
C TYR A 424 16.68 -0.25 21.07
N PRO A 425 17.01 -0.31 22.38
CA PRO A 425 18.01 0.56 22.94
C PRO A 425 19.36 0.35 22.26
N HIS A 426 19.96 1.45 21.85
CA HIS A 426 21.29 1.50 21.27
C HIS A 426 22.19 2.42 22.07
N LYS A 427 23.42 1.99 22.36
CA LYS A 427 24.35 2.74 23.26
C LYS A 427 23.72 3.19 24.58
N GLY A 428 22.71 2.47 25.07
CA GLY A 428 22.00 2.79 26.32
C GLY A 428 20.88 3.82 26.21
N GLU A 429 20.64 4.35 25.02
CA GLU A 429 19.54 5.27 24.71
C GLU A 429 18.38 4.56 24.05
N PRO A 430 17.12 4.96 24.32
CA PRO A 430 15.95 4.40 23.64
C PRO A 430 15.86 4.86 22.20
N THR A 431 15.33 4.00 21.33
CA THR A 431 15.04 4.29 19.94
C THR A 431 13.61 4.82 19.78
N THR A 432 13.47 5.99 19.14
CA THR A 432 12.19 6.61 18.83
C THR A 432 11.83 6.47 17.34
N SER A 433 11.04 7.36 16.81
CA SER A 433 10.71 7.49 15.39
C SER A 433 10.44 8.95 15.09
N ALA A 434 10.37 9.34 13.82
CA ALA A 434 9.99 10.71 13.45
C ALA A 434 8.69 11.14 14.17
N PRO A 435 8.73 12.25 14.92
CA PRO A 435 7.64 12.63 15.81
C PRO A 435 6.48 13.31 15.08
N PHE A 436 5.72 12.54 14.30
CA PHE A 436 4.48 12.99 13.68
C PHE A 436 3.26 12.70 14.56
N TYR A 437 3.39 12.89 15.86
CA TYR A 437 2.41 12.42 16.83
C TYR A 437 1.29 13.42 17.08
N SER A 438 1.60 14.61 17.56
CA SER A 438 0.58 15.64 17.83
C SER A 438 -0.06 16.13 16.54
N TRP A 439 0.72 16.24 15.47
CA TRP A 439 0.19 16.59 14.16
C TRP A 439 -0.89 15.59 13.69
N ILE A 440 -0.57 14.31 13.62
CA ILE A 440 -1.53 13.28 13.17
C ILE A 440 -2.76 13.24 14.08
N ASN A 441 -2.58 13.34 15.41
CA ASN A 441 -3.69 13.34 16.35
C ASN A 441 -4.61 14.56 16.17
N LEU A 442 -4.05 15.74 15.92
CA LEU A 442 -4.82 16.95 15.64
C LEU A 442 -5.65 16.79 14.35
N GLU A 443 -5.04 16.28 13.28
CA GLU A 443 -5.74 16.06 12.00
C GLU A 443 -6.84 14.99 12.13
N VAL A 444 -6.58 13.88 12.82
CA VAL A 444 -7.60 12.87 13.15
C VAL A 444 -8.75 13.48 13.97
N TYR A 445 -8.45 14.38 14.91
CA TYR A 445 -9.46 15.11 15.66
C TYR A 445 -10.30 16.03 14.76
N LYS A 446 -9.68 16.79 13.87
CA LYS A 446 -10.39 17.68 12.93
C LYS A 446 -11.44 16.92 12.10
N VAL A 447 -11.17 15.68 11.75
CA VAL A 447 -12.12 14.81 11.02
C VAL A 447 -13.15 14.18 11.95
N SER A 448 -12.73 13.62 13.10
CA SER A 448 -13.59 12.87 14.02
C SER A 448 -14.47 13.76 14.88
N ASN A 449 -14.02 14.96 15.19
CA ASN A 449 -14.62 15.91 16.14
C ASN A 449 -14.88 15.28 17.54
N ASP A 450 -14.07 14.27 17.93
CA ASP A 450 -14.18 13.59 19.23
C ASP A 450 -13.34 14.33 20.29
N ARG A 451 -14.01 15.11 21.13
CA ARG A 451 -13.35 15.89 22.19
C ARG A 451 -12.63 15.02 23.21
N THR A 452 -13.14 13.82 23.52
CA THR A 452 -12.47 12.91 24.46
C THR A 452 -11.12 12.43 23.88
N PHE A 453 -11.12 12.09 22.59
CA PHE A 453 -9.87 11.77 21.89
C PHE A 453 -8.87 12.94 21.90
N LEU A 454 -9.35 14.17 21.69
CA LEU A 454 -8.50 15.34 21.74
C LEU A 454 -7.84 15.54 23.12
N GLU A 455 -8.63 15.36 24.21
CA GLU A 455 -8.12 15.44 25.58
C GLU A 455 -7.04 14.38 25.88
N GLU A 456 -7.27 13.14 25.44
CA GLU A 456 -6.29 12.03 25.53
C GLU A 456 -5.04 12.32 24.72
N ALA A 457 -5.19 12.76 23.47
CA ALA A 457 -4.12 13.07 22.54
C ALA A 457 -3.24 14.23 23.04
N TYR A 458 -3.87 15.30 23.52
CA TYR A 458 -3.15 16.43 24.11
C TYR A 458 -2.32 16.03 25.33
N ALA A 459 -2.91 15.26 26.24
CA ALA A 459 -2.22 14.81 27.45
C ALA A 459 -1.01 13.91 27.13
N SER A 460 -1.17 13.02 26.16
CA SER A 460 -0.10 12.12 25.70
C SER A 460 0.96 12.86 24.88
N GLY A 461 0.56 13.71 23.94
CA GLY A 461 1.46 14.52 23.11
C GLY A 461 2.34 15.46 23.92
N LYS A 462 1.76 16.11 24.94
CA LYS A 462 2.49 16.95 25.88
C LYS A 462 3.63 16.17 26.56
N LYS A 463 3.37 14.97 27.09
CA LYS A 463 4.39 14.12 27.72
C LYS A 463 5.48 13.70 26.73
N TYR A 464 5.08 13.37 25.50
CA TYR A 464 6.02 12.93 24.47
C TYR A 464 6.92 14.07 24.00
N THR A 465 6.37 15.25 23.72
CA THR A 465 7.15 16.42 23.34
C THR A 465 8.09 16.87 24.47
N GLU A 466 7.62 16.84 25.72
CA GLU A 466 8.48 17.11 26.89
C GLU A 466 9.58 16.04 27.07
N TRP A 467 9.32 14.79 26.66
CA TRP A 467 10.36 13.75 26.63
C TRP A 467 11.41 14.04 25.55
N LEU A 468 11.00 14.40 24.33
CA LEU A 468 11.90 14.78 23.24
C LEU A 468 12.81 15.93 23.64
N VAL A 469 12.25 17.03 24.14
CA VAL A 469 13.02 18.21 24.62
C VAL A 469 14.03 17.83 25.69
N ARG A 470 13.72 16.86 26.55
CA ARG A 470 14.61 16.46 27.64
C ARG A 470 15.73 15.51 27.22
N HIS A 471 15.47 14.69 26.20
CA HIS A 471 16.36 13.59 25.82
C HIS A 471 17.01 13.76 24.44
N ARG A 472 16.55 14.72 23.65
CA ARG A 472 17.02 15.01 22.30
C ARG A 472 17.56 16.44 22.14
N ASP A 473 17.75 17.18 23.23
CA ASP A 473 18.43 18.45 23.34
C ASP A 473 19.49 18.24 24.44
N LYS A 474 20.61 17.60 24.08
CA LYS A 474 21.59 17.09 25.05
C LYS A 474 22.45 18.18 25.67
N ASP A 475 22.76 19.22 24.92
CA ASP A 475 23.56 20.36 25.37
C ASP A 475 22.71 21.52 25.92
N GLY A 476 21.36 21.47 25.68
CA GLY A 476 20.40 22.43 26.21
C GLY A 476 20.35 23.73 25.41
N ASP A 477 20.77 23.74 24.17
CA ASP A 477 20.82 24.92 23.31
C ASP A 477 19.49 25.22 22.59
N GLY A 478 18.56 24.21 22.53
CA GLY A 478 17.25 24.34 21.95
C GLY A 478 17.16 23.86 20.48
N THR A 479 18.21 23.23 19.95
CA THR A 479 18.20 22.43 18.76
C THR A 479 18.25 20.94 19.14
N PHE A 480 18.05 19.99 18.23
CA PHE A 480 17.80 18.60 18.63
C PHE A 480 18.63 17.61 17.83
N GLU A 481 19.19 16.63 18.56
CA GLU A 481 19.93 15.51 18.02
C GLU A 481 19.05 14.26 17.96
N TRP A 482 19.15 13.48 16.88
CA TRP A 482 18.59 12.14 16.87
C TRP A 482 19.27 11.25 17.93
N GLY A 483 18.58 10.18 18.31
CA GLY A 483 19.21 9.14 19.11
C GLY A 483 20.32 8.43 18.35
N PRO A 484 21.12 7.57 19.03
CA PRO A 484 22.26 6.91 18.40
C PRO A 484 21.89 5.82 17.40
N TYR A 485 20.61 5.62 17.11
CA TYR A 485 20.11 4.76 16.04
C TYR A 485 19.32 5.58 14.99
N GLY A 486 19.89 6.68 14.59
CA GLY A 486 19.26 7.68 13.73
C GLY A 486 18.74 7.16 12.42
N ILE A 487 19.36 6.14 11.85
CA ILE A 487 18.92 5.50 10.59
C ILE A 487 17.48 4.92 10.66
N ILE A 488 17.07 4.47 11.84
CA ILE A 488 15.69 4.02 12.07
C ILE A 488 14.81 5.18 12.48
N GLU A 489 15.33 6.06 13.32
CA GLU A 489 14.57 7.14 13.95
C GLU A 489 14.15 8.22 12.94
N ASN A 490 15.05 8.64 12.07
CA ASN A 490 14.83 9.79 11.19
C ASN A 490 14.05 9.45 9.90
N VAL A 491 13.75 8.17 9.66
CA VAL A 491 13.02 7.72 8.44
C VAL A 491 13.77 8.06 7.17
N ARG A 492 15.06 8.18 7.21
CA ARG A 492 15.92 8.37 6.05
C ARG A 492 17.37 7.96 6.36
N ASP A 493 18.04 7.64 5.30
CA ASP A 493 19.43 7.23 5.33
C ASP A 493 20.35 8.40 5.00
N TRP A 494 20.54 9.27 5.94
CA TRP A 494 21.41 10.39 5.73
C TRP A 494 22.91 10.08 5.83
N TYR A 495 23.29 8.89 6.28
CA TYR A 495 24.66 8.41 6.16
C TYR A 495 25.11 8.28 4.71
N ASN A 496 24.27 7.71 3.82
CA ASN A 496 24.58 7.69 2.41
C ASN A 496 24.68 9.09 1.81
N VAL A 497 23.85 10.01 2.29
CA VAL A 497 23.82 11.38 1.78
C VAL A 497 25.00 12.20 2.27
N ILE A 498 25.28 12.21 3.57
CA ILE A 498 26.27 13.10 4.17
C ILE A 498 27.65 12.43 4.27
N PHE A 499 27.74 11.17 4.62
CA PHE A 499 28.97 10.48 4.89
C PHE A 499 29.42 9.49 3.83
N GLN A 500 28.63 9.27 2.79
CA GLN A 500 28.97 8.40 1.68
C GLN A 500 29.20 6.95 2.09
N VAL A 501 28.41 6.47 3.05
CA VAL A 501 28.45 5.10 3.55
C VAL A 501 27.46 4.24 2.76
N SER A 502 27.90 3.07 2.26
CA SER A 502 27.00 2.19 1.54
C SER A 502 25.96 1.53 2.47
N ALA A 503 24.77 1.26 1.94
CA ALA A 503 23.68 0.59 2.69
C ALA A 503 24.11 -0.73 3.36
N GLU A 504 25.10 -1.41 2.82
CA GLU A 504 25.66 -2.65 3.40
C GLU A 504 26.34 -2.44 4.76
N ARG A 505 26.74 -1.22 5.09
CA ARG A 505 27.37 -0.88 6.38
C ARG A 505 26.38 -0.57 7.49
N TYR A 506 25.10 -0.44 7.22
CA TYR A 506 24.06 -0.24 8.23
C TYR A 506 24.00 -1.34 9.29
N LEU A 507 24.50 -2.51 8.97
CA LEU A 507 24.55 -3.63 9.88
C LEU A 507 25.70 -3.52 10.90
N ASP A 508 26.63 -2.57 10.73
CA ASP A 508 27.73 -2.30 11.67
C ASP A 508 27.49 -0.97 12.43
N VAL A 509 26.29 -0.86 12.99
CA VAL A 509 25.74 0.32 13.64
C VAL A 509 26.62 0.87 14.78
N ASP A 510 27.43 0.02 15.40
CA ASP A 510 28.27 0.39 16.55
C ASP A 510 29.43 1.37 16.23
N LYS A 511 29.74 1.56 14.96
CA LYS A 511 30.93 2.32 14.56
C LYS A 511 30.67 3.64 13.86
N GLU A 512 29.47 3.84 13.31
CA GLU A 512 29.20 4.92 12.34
C GLU A 512 27.95 5.74 12.67
N ASP A 513 27.26 5.46 13.78
CA ASP A 513 26.11 6.25 14.19
C ASP A 513 26.59 7.51 14.91
N ILE A 514 26.44 8.63 14.24
CA ILE A 514 26.86 9.95 14.67
C ILE A 514 25.69 10.94 14.76
N SER A 515 24.48 10.44 14.61
CA SER A 515 23.25 11.25 14.62
C SER A 515 23.05 11.99 15.95
N ASP A 516 23.65 11.48 17.02
CA ASP A 516 23.65 12.07 18.35
C ASP A 516 24.81 13.10 18.61
N GLU A 517 25.59 13.40 17.57
CA GLU A 517 26.67 14.40 17.61
C GLU A 517 26.39 15.60 16.66
N LEU A 518 25.21 15.63 16.04
CA LEU A 518 24.78 16.67 15.11
C LEU A 518 23.46 17.29 15.56
N GLU A 519 23.36 18.61 15.45
CA GLU A 519 22.09 19.31 15.49
C GLU A 519 21.28 18.99 14.20
N CYS A 520 20.23 18.21 14.36
CA CYS A 520 19.48 17.66 13.24
C CYS A 520 18.32 18.57 12.83
N LEU A 521 18.43 19.18 11.67
CA LEU A 521 17.44 20.11 11.12
C LEU A 521 16.04 19.50 11.06
N ASP A 522 15.92 18.29 10.58
CA ASP A 522 14.64 17.58 10.42
C ASP A 522 13.94 17.37 11.78
N LEU A 523 14.64 16.83 12.78
CA LEU A 523 14.07 16.64 14.11
C LEU A 523 13.68 17.97 14.76
N THR A 524 14.53 18.99 14.64
CA THR A 524 14.25 20.31 15.19
C THR A 524 12.98 20.92 14.59
N LEU A 525 12.79 20.82 13.27
CA LEU A 525 11.58 21.30 12.59
C LEU A 525 10.34 20.46 12.95
N MET A 526 10.50 19.15 13.11
CA MET A 526 9.40 18.28 13.56
C MET A 526 8.96 18.63 15.00
N VAL A 527 9.89 18.93 15.90
CA VAL A 527 9.56 19.35 17.28
C VAL A 527 8.85 20.71 17.30
N ILE A 528 9.26 21.64 16.44
CA ILE A 528 8.53 22.91 16.26
C ILE A 528 7.07 22.63 15.86
N ASN A 529 6.85 21.77 14.86
CA ASN A 529 5.51 21.43 14.41
C ASN A 529 4.68 20.72 15.50
N GLU A 530 5.30 19.79 16.26
CA GLU A 530 4.64 19.17 17.42
C GLU A 530 4.16 20.22 18.43
N MET A 531 4.97 21.25 18.70
CA MET A 531 4.61 22.33 19.61
C MET A 531 3.48 23.21 19.06
N HIS A 532 3.48 23.53 17.78
CA HIS A 532 2.38 24.25 17.15
C HIS A 532 1.08 23.44 17.22
N CYS A 533 1.12 22.14 16.90
CA CYS A 533 -0.04 21.27 17.01
C CYS A 533 -0.58 21.14 18.44
N LEU A 534 0.31 21.09 19.45
CA LEU A 534 -0.09 21.14 20.86
C LEU A 534 -0.72 22.48 21.24
N ALA A 535 -0.24 23.59 20.69
CA ALA A 535 -0.85 24.89 20.90
C ALA A 535 -2.26 24.93 20.32
N ASP A 536 -2.47 24.42 19.11
CA ASP A 536 -3.77 24.35 18.47
C ASP A 536 -4.75 23.44 19.23
N MET A 537 -4.29 22.25 19.67
CA MET A 537 -5.08 21.37 20.54
C MET A 537 -5.47 22.08 21.85
N ALA A 538 -4.56 22.86 22.44
CA ALA A 538 -4.84 23.61 23.66
C ALA A 538 -5.89 24.71 23.43
N VAL A 539 -5.87 25.38 22.26
CA VAL A 539 -6.91 26.34 21.88
C VAL A 539 -8.27 25.65 21.79
N GLU A 540 -8.36 24.52 21.08
CA GLU A 540 -9.59 23.73 20.93
C GLU A 540 -10.13 23.24 22.29
N LEU A 541 -9.24 22.91 23.21
CA LEU A 541 -9.59 22.50 24.58
C LEU A 541 -9.99 23.67 25.49
N GLY A 542 -9.81 24.91 25.04
CA GLY A 542 -10.08 26.11 25.85
C GLY A 542 -8.99 26.43 26.88
N LEU A 543 -7.74 26.09 26.56
CA LEU A 543 -6.53 26.26 27.40
C LEU A 543 -5.56 27.30 26.81
N PRO A 544 -5.99 28.58 26.57
CA PRO A 544 -5.17 29.56 25.87
C PRO A 544 -3.83 29.87 26.54
N GLY A 545 -3.77 29.70 27.87
CA GLY A 545 -2.51 29.87 28.61
C GLY A 545 -1.45 28.83 28.25
N GLU A 546 -1.86 27.58 28.04
CA GLU A 546 -0.96 26.50 27.58
C GLU A 546 -0.60 26.68 26.10
N ALA A 547 -1.53 27.10 25.27
CA ALA A 547 -1.26 27.43 23.87
C ALA A 547 -0.16 28.48 23.73
N ASN A 548 -0.23 29.56 24.51
CA ASN A 548 0.79 30.62 24.50
C ASN A 548 2.17 30.08 24.94
N ILE A 549 2.21 29.13 25.89
CA ILE A 549 3.47 28.51 26.34
C ILE A 549 4.10 27.69 25.18
N TRP A 550 3.30 26.88 24.48
CA TRP A 550 3.79 26.07 23.38
C TRP A 550 4.29 26.95 22.23
N ASN A 551 3.54 27.95 21.82
CA ASN A 551 3.95 28.89 20.78
C ASN A 551 5.24 29.63 21.16
N ALA A 552 5.40 30.12 22.40
CA ALA A 552 6.61 30.77 22.84
C ALA A 552 7.86 29.87 22.85
N LYS A 553 7.67 28.55 23.12
CA LYS A 553 8.75 27.57 23.00
C LYS A 553 9.13 27.38 21.52
N ALA A 554 8.13 27.15 20.62
CA ALA A 554 8.35 27.04 19.20
C ALA A 554 9.07 28.26 18.62
N ASP A 555 8.63 29.48 18.94
CA ASP A 555 9.27 30.73 18.52
C ASP A 555 10.73 30.84 18.95
N THR A 556 11.07 30.23 20.09
CA THR A 556 12.47 30.24 20.57
C THR A 556 13.35 29.31 19.73
N ILE A 557 12.83 28.12 19.40
CA ILE A 557 13.54 27.15 18.54
C ILE A 557 13.63 27.70 17.11
N ILE A 558 12.55 28.28 16.57
CA ILE A 558 12.54 28.90 15.21
C ILE A 558 13.68 29.94 15.08
N ARG A 559 13.89 30.78 16.11
CA ARG A 559 15.00 31.73 16.07
C ARG A 559 16.35 31.04 16.01
N LYS A 560 16.53 29.92 16.73
CA LYS A 560 17.75 29.13 16.72
C LYS A 560 18.00 28.47 15.36
N VAL A 561 16.97 27.86 14.76
CA VAL A 561 17.07 27.31 13.41
C VAL A 561 17.56 28.38 12.41
N ASN A 562 16.95 29.55 12.43
CA ASN A 562 17.35 30.65 11.54
C ASN A 562 18.73 31.24 11.83
N GLU A 563 19.19 31.19 13.07
CA GLU A 563 20.52 31.69 13.49
C GLU A 563 21.62 30.69 13.17
N LEU A 564 21.38 29.38 13.39
CA LEU A 564 22.43 28.36 13.38
C LEU A 564 22.43 27.49 12.12
N MET A 565 21.24 27.16 11.58
CA MET A 565 21.10 26.16 10.52
C MET A 565 20.89 26.77 9.12
N TRP A 566 20.67 28.08 9.02
CA TRP A 566 20.56 28.78 7.74
C TRP A 566 21.93 29.15 7.20
N ASP A 567 22.26 28.77 5.98
CA ASP A 567 23.46 29.21 5.30
C ASP A 567 23.14 30.32 4.30
N GLU A 568 23.60 31.53 4.59
CA GLU A 568 23.34 32.73 3.76
C GLU A 568 23.98 32.65 2.38
N GLU A 569 25.07 31.88 2.21
CA GLU A 569 25.77 31.74 0.93
C GLU A 569 24.93 30.92 -0.05
N THR A 570 24.46 29.73 0.37
CA THR A 570 23.70 28.82 -0.48
C THR A 570 22.21 29.09 -0.48
N GLY A 571 21.70 29.83 0.54
CA GLY A 571 20.27 30.11 0.71
C GLY A 571 19.45 28.87 1.05
N PHE A 572 19.97 28.04 1.94
CA PHE A 572 19.36 26.78 2.29
C PHE A 572 19.62 26.42 3.75
N TYR A 573 18.79 25.52 4.34
CA TYR A 573 18.98 25.02 5.70
C TYR A 573 19.70 23.68 5.70
N TYR A 574 20.57 23.47 6.72
CA TYR A 574 21.40 22.28 6.89
C TYR A 574 21.51 21.84 8.34
N HIS A 575 21.90 20.59 8.56
CA HIS A 575 22.42 20.16 9.85
C HIS A 575 23.69 20.94 10.22
N VAL A 576 23.96 21.08 11.51
CA VAL A 576 25.21 21.66 12.01
C VAL A 576 25.86 20.74 13.04
N ASN A 577 27.14 20.92 13.23
CA ASN A 577 27.89 20.23 14.28
C ASN A 577 27.43 20.71 15.67
N MET A 578 27.11 19.81 16.58
CA MET A 578 26.66 20.12 17.93
C MET A 578 27.70 20.90 18.72
N GLU A 579 29.00 20.65 18.51
CA GLU A 579 30.06 21.24 19.32
C GLU A 579 30.30 22.74 19.04
N ASP A 580 30.24 23.15 17.73
CA ASP A 580 30.60 24.51 17.31
C ASP A 580 29.62 25.17 16.36
N HIS A 581 28.49 24.51 16.05
CA HIS A 581 27.46 24.92 15.11
C HIS A 581 27.97 25.20 13.68
N SER A 582 29.12 24.65 13.33
CA SER A 582 29.67 24.81 11.97
C SER A 582 29.00 23.81 10.99
N PHE A 583 29.03 24.14 9.72
CA PHE A 583 28.64 23.23 8.64
C PHE A 583 29.75 22.21 8.29
N GLN A 584 30.60 21.90 9.25
CA GLN A 584 31.70 20.95 9.08
C GLN A 584 31.68 19.90 10.19
N PHE A 585 31.72 18.64 9.79
CA PHE A 585 31.78 17.52 10.73
C PHE A 585 32.68 16.41 10.18
N MET A 586 33.61 15.91 10.99
CA MET A 586 34.56 14.85 10.60
C MET A 586 35.30 15.15 9.30
N GLY A 587 35.61 16.43 9.00
CA GLY A 587 36.28 16.87 7.79
C GLY A 587 35.40 16.87 6.52
N ARG A 588 34.08 16.81 6.68
CA ARG A 588 33.10 16.86 5.60
C ARG A 588 32.22 18.09 5.72
N ASP A 589 31.78 18.60 4.59
CA ASP A 589 30.81 19.68 4.48
C ASP A 589 29.40 19.11 4.61
N LEU A 590 28.62 19.61 5.57
CA LEU A 590 27.24 19.24 5.82
C LEU A 590 26.25 19.92 4.86
N ARG A 591 26.73 20.91 4.07
CA ARG A 591 25.89 21.67 3.15
C ARG A 591 25.55 20.88 1.89
N ARG A 592 24.78 19.81 2.08
CA ARG A 592 24.15 19.07 1.00
C ARG A 592 22.66 19.39 0.99
N LYS A 593 22.17 19.94 -0.12
CA LYS A 593 20.75 20.30 -0.26
C LYS A 593 19.89 19.03 -0.30
N GLU A 594 19.21 18.77 0.80
CA GLU A 594 18.26 17.69 0.95
C GLU A 594 16.83 18.23 1.08
N ILE A 595 15.82 17.39 0.75
CA ILE A 595 14.40 17.73 0.84
C ILE A 595 14.00 18.26 2.23
N ILE A 596 14.69 17.85 3.28
CA ILE A 596 14.43 18.29 4.66
C ILE A 596 14.63 19.81 4.86
N GLY A 597 15.41 20.48 4.01
CA GLY A 597 15.52 21.94 4.06
C GLY A 597 14.18 22.64 3.77
N PHE A 598 13.30 22.03 3.00
CA PHE A 598 11.96 22.56 2.74
C PHE A 598 10.98 22.35 3.90
N LEU A 599 11.31 21.48 4.88
CA LEU A 599 10.49 21.33 6.09
C LEU A 599 10.40 22.62 6.90
N ALA A 600 11.32 23.58 6.68
CA ALA A 600 11.22 24.90 7.27
C ALA A 600 9.95 25.67 6.79
N LEU A 601 9.42 25.35 5.60
CA LEU A 601 8.12 25.84 5.15
C LEU A 601 6.97 25.09 5.85
N TRP A 602 7.07 23.77 5.95
CA TRP A 602 6.06 22.93 6.60
C TRP A 602 5.89 23.27 8.10
N ALA A 603 6.99 23.51 8.81
CA ALA A 603 7.01 23.90 10.22
C ALA A 603 6.77 25.41 10.45
N GLU A 604 6.52 26.20 9.38
CA GLU A 604 6.35 27.65 9.43
C GLU A 604 7.52 28.39 10.09
N ALA A 605 8.75 27.85 9.93
CA ALA A 605 9.96 28.36 10.55
C ALA A 605 10.75 29.32 9.66
N ALA A 606 10.57 29.29 8.33
CA ALA A 606 11.33 30.12 7.40
C ALA A 606 10.80 31.56 7.37
N PRO A 607 11.64 32.59 7.58
CA PRO A 607 11.29 33.97 7.27
C PRO A 607 10.94 34.14 5.78
N PRO A 608 10.14 35.15 5.40
CA PRO A 608 9.73 35.33 3.98
C PRO A 608 10.90 35.34 2.99
N GLU A 609 12.01 35.99 3.34
CA GLU A 609 13.20 36.10 2.49
C GLU A 609 13.88 34.72 2.30
N SER A 610 13.95 33.90 3.35
CA SER A 610 14.47 32.53 3.28
C SER A 610 13.51 31.63 2.49
N ALA A 611 12.19 31.78 2.67
CA ALA A 611 11.18 31.05 1.93
C ALA A 611 11.30 31.30 0.41
N GLU A 612 11.48 32.55 -0.02
CA GLU A 612 11.69 32.86 -1.44
C GLU A 612 12.92 32.14 -2.02
N ARG A 613 14.01 32.03 -1.25
CA ARG A 613 15.22 31.33 -1.69
C ARG A 613 15.03 29.79 -1.73
N LEU A 614 14.30 29.25 -0.77
CA LEU A 614 13.90 27.84 -0.81
C LEU A 614 13.06 27.52 -2.04
N ILE A 615 12.07 28.38 -2.37
CA ILE A 615 11.24 28.23 -3.58
C ILE A 615 12.09 28.29 -4.85
N ALA A 616 13.11 29.16 -4.90
CA ALA A 616 14.03 29.20 -6.04
C ALA A 616 14.80 27.89 -6.21
N SER A 617 15.31 27.29 -5.13
CA SER A 617 15.95 25.97 -5.17
C SER A 617 14.94 24.84 -5.54
N LEU A 618 13.72 24.87 -4.98
CA LEU A 618 12.68 23.87 -5.26
C LEU A 618 12.32 23.85 -6.74
N THR A 619 12.21 25.03 -7.38
CA THR A 619 11.79 25.17 -8.78
C THR A 619 12.93 25.07 -9.78
N ASP A 620 14.19 24.92 -9.32
CA ASP A 620 15.32 24.71 -10.19
C ASP A 620 15.34 23.29 -10.75
N THR A 621 15.25 23.17 -12.09
CA THR A 621 15.26 21.88 -12.79
C THR A 621 16.61 21.16 -12.72
N SER A 622 17.68 21.86 -12.38
CA SER A 622 18.98 21.25 -12.12
C SER A 622 19.13 20.73 -10.68
N GLU A 623 18.24 21.12 -9.76
CA GLU A 623 18.23 20.72 -8.36
C GLU A 623 17.05 19.81 -8.05
N PHE A 624 15.88 20.36 -7.72
CA PHE A 624 14.75 19.60 -7.14
C PHE A 624 13.55 19.46 -8.09
N TRP A 625 13.44 20.26 -9.13
CA TRP A 625 12.25 20.26 -9.99
C TRP A 625 12.29 19.13 -11.02
N ARG A 626 12.04 17.89 -10.57
CA ARG A 626 12.04 16.72 -11.45
C ARG A 626 10.63 16.40 -11.97
N THR A 627 10.54 15.49 -12.93
CA THR A 627 9.25 15.18 -13.59
C THR A 627 8.27 14.46 -12.67
N TYR A 628 8.75 13.55 -11.84
CA TYR A 628 7.94 12.61 -11.06
C TYR A 628 8.00 12.89 -9.54
N GLY A 629 8.23 14.11 -9.13
CA GLY A 629 8.25 14.54 -7.73
C GLY A 629 9.51 15.30 -7.36
N VAL A 630 9.64 15.59 -6.07
CA VAL A 630 10.77 16.28 -5.47
C VAL A 630 11.76 15.24 -4.94
N PRO A 631 12.98 15.17 -5.45
CA PRO A 631 13.96 14.19 -4.99
C PRO A 631 14.44 14.49 -3.57
N THR A 632 14.76 13.46 -2.81
CA THR A 632 15.29 13.60 -1.45
C THR A 632 16.64 14.33 -1.38
N LEU A 633 17.44 14.25 -2.43
CA LEU A 633 18.72 14.97 -2.59
C LEU A 633 18.68 15.76 -3.89
N SER A 634 19.25 16.97 -3.89
CA SER A 634 19.39 17.80 -5.08
C SER A 634 20.06 17.04 -6.22
N ALA A 635 19.49 17.11 -7.43
CA ALA A 635 20.08 16.48 -8.62
C ALA A 635 21.43 17.09 -9.04
N ALA A 636 21.78 18.25 -8.51
CA ALA A 636 23.09 18.86 -8.68
C ALA A 636 24.17 18.27 -7.76
N ASP A 637 23.79 17.48 -6.75
CA ASP A 637 24.74 16.84 -5.84
C ASP A 637 25.44 15.65 -6.51
N GLU A 638 26.73 15.49 -6.24
CA GLU A 638 27.55 14.42 -6.80
C GLU A 638 27.09 13.00 -6.40
N TRP A 639 26.30 12.91 -5.32
CA TRP A 639 25.76 11.65 -4.79
C TRP A 639 24.33 11.39 -5.23
N TYR A 640 23.74 12.27 -6.01
CA TYR A 640 22.39 12.08 -6.52
C TYR A 640 22.28 10.80 -7.33
N SER A 641 21.26 10.02 -7.04
CA SER A 641 20.90 8.80 -7.78
C SER A 641 19.38 8.68 -7.91
N PRO A 642 18.83 8.83 -9.12
CA PRO A 642 17.38 8.70 -9.34
C PRO A 642 16.88 7.25 -9.34
N TYR A 643 17.77 6.27 -9.17
CA TYR A 643 17.43 4.87 -9.30
C TYR A 643 16.78 4.34 -8.02
N VAL A 644 15.62 3.69 -8.19
CA VAL A 644 14.97 2.88 -7.16
C VAL A 644 15.15 1.42 -7.56
N ASP A 645 16.11 0.75 -6.95
CA ASP A 645 16.46 -0.64 -7.20
C ASP A 645 16.49 -1.51 -5.93
N TYR A 646 16.19 -0.88 -4.78
CA TYR A 646 16.18 -1.48 -3.46
C TYR A 646 15.46 -0.55 -2.47
N CYS A 647 15.10 -1.02 -1.28
CA CYS A 647 14.54 -0.15 -0.24
C CYS A 647 15.58 0.83 0.34
N CYS A 648 15.09 1.86 1.00
CA CYS A 648 15.88 2.75 1.86
C CYS A 648 16.96 3.55 1.13
N LYS A 649 16.72 3.97 -0.11
CA LYS A 649 17.55 4.94 -0.81
C LYS A 649 17.02 6.36 -0.59
N TRP A 650 17.87 7.21 -0.05
CA TRP A 650 17.51 8.58 0.36
C TRP A 650 18.34 9.66 -0.35
N ASN A 651 19.06 9.29 -1.39
CA ASN A 651 19.91 10.17 -2.16
C ASN A 651 19.37 10.45 -3.55
N GLY A 652 18.06 10.59 -3.69
CA GLY A 652 17.43 10.95 -4.94
C GLY A 652 16.01 10.45 -5.16
N PRO A 653 15.62 9.24 -4.75
CA PRO A 653 14.23 8.79 -4.87
C PRO A 653 13.23 9.75 -4.23
N VAL A 654 12.03 9.76 -4.79
CA VAL A 654 10.87 10.48 -4.27
C VAL A 654 10.20 9.64 -3.20
N TRP A 655 9.98 10.23 -2.05
CA TRP A 655 9.28 9.63 -0.92
C TRP A 655 8.04 10.48 -0.62
N LEU A 656 6.87 9.92 -0.84
CA LEU A 656 5.60 10.65 -0.81
C LEU A 656 5.35 11.39 0.51
N LEU A 657 5.87 10.88 1.62
CA LEU A 657 5.76 11.57 2.92
C LEU A 657 6.46 12.94 2.91
N TRP A 658 7.67 13.02 2.33
CA TRP A 658 8.42 14.26 2.26
C TRP A 658 7.81 15.22 1.23
N ASP A 659 7.43 14.70 0.06
CA ASP A 659 6.77 15.50 -0.96
C ASP A 659 5.45 16.08 -0.48
N TYR A 660 4.68 15.31 0.34
CA TYR A 660 3.46 15.85 0.95
C TYR A 660 3.74 16.97 1.95
N MET A 661 4.81 16.87 2.75
CA MET A 661 5.20 17.99 3.65
C MET A 661 5.68 19.21 2.86
N VAL A 662 6.36 19.01 1.71
CA VAL A 662 6.69 20.12 0.80
C VAL A 662 5.42 20.76 0.26
N PHE A 663 4.45 19.96 -0.20
CA PHE A 663 3.14 20.42 -0.65
C PHE A 663 2.42 21.25 0.44
N ASP A 664 2.29 20.71 1.66
CA ASP A 664 1.65 21.39 2.79
C ASP A 664 2.36 22.70 3.17
N GLY A 665 3.71 22.68 3.18
CA GLY A 665 4.50 23.88 3.39
C GLY A 665 4.26 24.96 2.34
N LEU A 666 4.14 24.59 1.06
CA LEU A 666 3.80 25.53 -0.01
C LEU A 666 2.41 26.14 0.19
N VAL A 667 1.42 25.34 0.59
CA VAL A 667 0.07 25.82 0.90
C VAL A 667 0.09 26.82 2.05
N LYS A 668 0.78 26.51 3.15
CA LYS A 668 0.92 27.41 4.32
C LYS A 668 1.52 28.76 3.96
N TYR A 669 2.45 28.79 3.01
CA TYR A 669 3.09 30.04 2.54
C TYR A 669 2.34 30.69 1.35
N GLY A 670 1.18 30.18 0.92
CA GLY A 670 0.35 30.74 -0.11
C GLY A 670 0.82 30.49 -1.56
N TYR A 671 1.76 29.55 -1.76
CA TYR A 671 2.24 29.14 -3.09
C TYR A 671 1.34 28.06 -3.71
N HIS A 672 0.02 28.30 -3.79
CA HIS A 672 -0.99 27.31 -4.20
C HIS A 672 -0.76 26.71 -5.59
N GLU A 673 -0.39 27.53 -6.59
CA GLU A 673 -0.11 27.05 -7.95
C GLU A 673 1.11 26.09 -7.98
N LEU A 674 2.09 26.34 -7.13
CA LEU A 674 3.27 25.48 -7.03
C LEU A 674 2.95 24.20 -6.27
N ALA A 675 2.14 24.27 -5.23
CA ALA A 675 1.63 23.11 -4.50
C ALA A 675 0.86 22.18 -5.45
N GLU A 676 -0.04 22.72 -6.28
CA GLU A 676 -0.75 21.94 -7.31
C GLU A 676 0.20 21.21 -8.24
N GLN A 677 1.27 21.87 -8.73
CA GLN A 677 2.26 21.24 -9.60
C GLN A 677 3.05 20.12 -8.88
N VAL A 678 3.34 20.26 -7.59
CA VAL A 678 3.97 19.19 -6.79
C VAL A 678 3.01 18.00 -6.69
N ALA A 679 1.73 18.24 -6.38
CA ALA A 679 0.70 17.21 -6.32
C ALA A 679 0.55 16.46 -7.66
N GLU A 680 0.55 17.17 -8.78
CA GLU A 680 0.50 16.56 -10.12
C GLU A 680 1.71 15.66 -10.40
N LYS A 681 2.91 16.07 -9.96
CA LYS A 681 4.14 15.24 -10.10
C LYS A 681 4.05 13.97 -9.25
N MET A 682 3.58 14.07 -8.00
CA MET A 682 3.36 12.91 -7.14
C MET A 682 2.32 11.95 -7.76
N LEU A 683 1.22 12.49 -8.26
CA LEU A 683 0.17 11.71 -8.93
C LEU A 683 0.73 11.01 -10.18
N LEU A 684 1.56 11.70 -10.98
CA LEU A 684 2.20 11.13 -12.16
C LEU A 684 3.16 9.98 -11.78
N ALA A 685 3.93 10.12 -10.70
CA ALA A 685 4.81 9.06 -10.21
C ALA A 685 4.02 7.80 -9.85
N VAL A 686 2.97 7.97 -9.03
CA VAL A 686 2.14 6.86 -8.54
C VAL A 686 1.35 6.19 -9.67
N THR A 687 0.71 6.97 -10.54
CA THR A 687 -0.07 6.42 -11.67
C THR A 687 0.82 5.67 -12.65
N THR A 688 2.01 6.20 -12.96
CA THR A 688 2.99 5.55 -13.83
C THR A 688 3.43 4.21 -13.26
N GLN A 689 3.68 4.16 -11.95
CA GLN A 689 4.10 2.94 -11.27
C GLN A 689 2.98 1.92 -11.18
N LEU A 690 1.78 2.33 -10.78
CA LEU A 690 0.60 1.46 -10.71
C LEU A 690 0.25 0.85 -12.07
N SER A 691 0.32 1.63 -13.16
CA SER A 691 0.07 1.13 -14.52
C SER A 691 1.07 0.05 -14.95
N LYS A 692 2.29 0.05 -14.41
CA LYS A 692 3.33 -0.92 -14.77
C LYS A 692 3.32 -2.17 -13.89
N ASN A 693 3.20 -1.99 -12.58
CA ASN A 693 3.46 -3.03 -11.60
C ASN A 693 2.24 -3.35 -10.72
N HIS A 694 1.18 -2.56 -10.82
CA HIS A 694 -0.11 -2.77 -10.12
C HIS A 694 0.02 -2.88 -8.59
N ASN A 695 1.07 -2.24 -8.05
CA ASN A 695 1.35 -2.09 -6.63
C ASN A 695 1.76 -0.65 -6.36
N TYR A 696 1.43 -0.14 -5.18
CA TYR A 696 2.12 1.02 -4.63
C TYR A 696 3.55 0.63 -4.29
N TRP A 697 4.46 1.60 -4.30
CA TRP A 697 5.85 1.40 -3.94
C TRP A 697 6.23 2.26 -2.73
N GLU A 698 7.18 1.79 -1.93
CA GLU A 698 7.71 2.53 -0.79
C GLU A 698 8.34 3.88 -1.20
N SER A 699 8.94 3.96 -2.37
CA SER A 699 9.49 5.17 -2.97
C SER A 699 9.44 5.12 -4.50
N TYR A 700 9.60 6.27 -5.13
CA TYR A 700 9.45 6.43 -6.58
C TYR A 700 10.69 7.06 -7.19
N SER A 701 10.91 6.85 -8.49
CA SER A 701 12.01 7.50 -9.20
C SER A 701 11.60 8.88 -9.72
N PRO A 702 12.33 9.96 -9.40
CA PRO A 702 12.04 11.29 -9.93
C PRO A 702 12.16 11.40 -11.45
N ASP A 703 12.87 10.46 -12.07
CA ASP A 703 13.18 10.43 -13.51
C ASP A 703 12.63 9.16 -14.22
N ASN A 704 11.72 8.42 -13.58
CA ASN A 704 11.12 7.17 -14.10
C ASN A 704 12.16 6.08 -14.45
N THR A 705 13.19 5.96 -13.63
CA THR A 705 14.29 4.98 -13.79
C THR A 705 14.22 3.86 -12.76
N ALA A 706 13.05 3.66 -12.14
CA ALA A 706 12.82 2.65 -11.12
C ALA A 706 12.98 1.23 -11.68
N LEU A 707 13.64 0.35 -10.94
CA LEU A 707 13.85 -1.05 -11.27
C LEU A 707 13.04 -1.97 -10.38
N ASP A 708 13.06 -1.74 -9.06
CA ASP A 708 12.35 -2.53 -8.04
C ASP A 708 12.23 -1.72 -6.75
N CYS A 709 11.17 -1.95 -5.96
CA CYS A 709 10.98 -1.32 -4.66
C CYS A 709 10.03 -2.16 -3.81
N PRO A 710 10.13 -2.13 -2.47
CA PRO A 710 9.15 -2.77 -1.59
C PRO A 710 7.73 -2.27 -1.89
N PRO A 711 6.78 -3.19 -2.14
CA PRO A 711 5.45 -2.83 -2.60
C PRO A 711 4.47 -2.60 -1.44
N ASN A 712 3.42 -1.82 -1.73
CA ASN A 712 2.22 -1.67 -0.90
C ASN A 712 2.51 -1.17 0.52
N TYR A 713 3.34 -0.16 0.62
CA TYR A 713 3.63 0.50 1.88
C TYR A 713 2.45 1.42 2.28
N ILE A 714 2.03 1.35 3.53
CA ILE A 714 0.79 2.01 4.00
C ILE A 714 0.82 3.53 3.84
N TRP A 715 1.97 4.20 3.94
CA TRP A 715 2.04 5.66 3.84
C TRP A 715 1.65 6.20 2.47
N ASP A 716 1.62 5.36 1.42
CA ASP A 716 1.10 5.75 0.11
C ASP A 716 -0.40 6.10 0.14
N ALA A 717 -1.10 5.74 1.22
CA ALA A 717 -2.45 6.23 1.49
C ALA A 717 -2.52 7.76 1.60
N ILE A 718 -1.39 8.46 1.82
CA ILE A 718 -1.30 9.92 1.78
C ILE A 718 -1.80 10.52 0.47
N MET A 719 -1.79 9.75 -0.63
CA MET A 719 -2.31 10.21 -1.92
C MET A 719 -3.80 10.58 -1.84
N ALA A 720 -4.59 9.92 -1.00
CA ALA A 720 -5.99 10.32 -0.80
C ALA A 720 -6.09 11.67 -0.06
N LYS A 721 -5.26 11.90 0.96
CA LYS A 721 -5.22 13.20 1.65
C LYS A 721 -4.73 14.31 0.72
N LEU A 722 -3.68 14.06 -0.05
CA LEU A 722 -3.17 14.99 -1.05
C LEU A 722 -4.26 15.45 -2.01
N LEU A 723 -5.08 14.51 -2.52
CA LEU A 723 -6.16 14.84 -3.46
C LEU A 723 -7.33 15.60 -2.78
N ILE A 724 -7.60 15.34 -1.50
CA ILE A 724 -8.56 16.11 -0.71
C ILE A 724 -8.07 17.56 -0.56
N ASP A 725 -6.81 17.74 -0.14
CA ASP A 725 -6.22 19.07 0.07
C ASP A 725 -6.08 19.85 -1.25
N LEU A 726 -5.75 19.13 -2.32
CA LEU A 726 -5.70 19.71 -3.67
C LEU A 726 -7.05 20.26 -4.11
N GLU A 727 -8.13 19.52 -3.83
CA GLU A 727 -9.50 20.01 -4.09
C GLU A 727 -9.83 21.27 -3.27
N GLU A 728 -9.39 21.32 -2.00
CA GLU A 728 -9.61 22.48 -1.13
C GLU A 728 -8.91 23.74 -1.64
N ILE A 729 -7.69 23.63 -2.17
CA ILE A 729 -6.97 24.80 -2.72
C ILE A 729 -7.46 25.23 -4.11
N ARG A 730 -8.17 24.35 -4.84
CA ARG A 730 -8.78 24.66 -6.14
C ARG A 730 -10.13 25.37 -6.02
N GLN A 731 -10.82 25.24 -4.88
CA GLN A 731 -12.09 25.89 -4.58
C GLN A 731 -11.90 27.33 -4.08
#